data_c724bfd2c9d30f36e6e6ea6a4576af7f
#
_entry.id   c724bfd2c9d30f36e6e6ea6a4576af7f
#
_cell.length_a   1.000
_cell.length_b   1.000
_cell.length_c   1.000
_cell.angle_alpha   90.00
_cell.angle_beta   90.00
_cell.angle_gamma   90.00
#
_symmetry.space_group_name_H-M   'P 1'
#
loop_
_entity.id
_entity.type
_entity.pdbx_description
1 polymer ?
#
loop_
_entity_poly.entity_id
_entity_poly.type
_entity_poly.pdbx_seq_one_letter_code
_entity_poly.pdbx_strand_id
1 'polypeptide(L)'
;MKQIYFLISAMFIGTLANAQVKMPVQAAKDVQASSAYLNTEAPVQAARAVFYTNDCNVDNCSDWSFGNAADEVGAPWTDIDISFECTTDGPSGPYNQWAGGSGDGSAASSMNSTTSSNGTIIVDSDLFGADANYDANWVENCWFQTVAPIDCSEHPYVSISLETRYRCWDNGGSDDSEKCLIEVSRDGVNWPAIDNWDEASGYVIYGTDTVASRKEVFPGYETSDTSDNPSLLEFDITDAAGGQTEVYVRFRWSGTWGYSWEIDDIKVYDTPANDTRIDNYLSYTDYERTGYYEYGAWPLSQIPADLAAAAKVYNVGFEDQTNVMLDVTAAGTTAYSTPITLSYATADTLSAAYLPTALGPVTVDYLLTADAADENPGNNMASQSFEVTDLSWGRDEGTPVNAAPAEGTDDYIAVSLFDIVDDVVIYAIDVAVMAGSETGTSIITHLFDGFDDNFLAEQYGGILQSTDEFDIIAGNTNEVGVPVTNWYTLVFDEPYLASAGDWLGAGFEHYGGSNVQYGESKYTQDNTAFIYGPFGSGSAYDWYYTNEVPMVRLNLNPNAVNTISEETVNTTGFEMFPSFPNPTNGVTRIQFRLDRAADVNFEVIDITGKVVYTLDMGTQAPGYNSISVDASEFAAGVYTYTLSVDGERSTDRLMVK
;
A
#
# COMPACT_ATOMS: atom_id res chain seq x y z
N MET A 1 -0.82 -14.49 -55.51
CA MET A 1 -1.26 -13.47 -54.50
C MET A 1 -2.07 -14.03 -53.34
N LYS A 2 -2.53 -15.27 -53.33
CA LYS A 2 -3.28 -15.85 -52.18
C LYS A 2 -2.38 -16.65 -51.18
N GLN A 3 -1.15 -16.89 -51.49
CA GLN A 3 -0.24 -17.61 -50.60
C GLN A 3 0.65 -16.73 -49.70
N ILE A 4 0.75 -15.44 -50.03
CA ILE A 4 1.55 -14.49 -49.23
C ILE A 4 0.77 -13.98 -47.98
N TYR A 5 -0.57 -13.96 -48.07
CA TYR A 5 -1.39 -13.55 -46.91
C TYR A 5 -1.50 -14.59 -45.80
N PHE A 6 -1.23 -15.88 -46.09
CA PHE A 6 -1.27 -16.95 -45.07
C PHE A 6 0.02 -17.06 -44.26
N LEU A 7 1.17 -16.61 -44.82
CA LEU A 7 2.44 -16.62 -44.10
C LEU A 7 2.60 -15.40 -43.16
N ILE A 8 1.99 -14.28 -43.47
CA ILE A 8 2.02 -13.10 -42.61
C ILE A 8 1.05 -13.24 -41.42
N SER A 9 -0.08 -13.96 -41.60
CA SER A 9 -0.99 -14.29 -40.50
C SER A 9 -0.41 -15.30 -39.51
N ALA A 10 0.40 -16.26 -40.00
CA ALA A 10 1.01 -17.28 -39.14
C ALA A 10 2.22 -16.74 -38.35
N MET A 11 2.90 -15.70 -38.87
CA MET A 11 4.00 -15.04 -38.18
C MET A 11 3.53 -14.05 -37.08
N PHE A 12 2.33 -13.50 -37.23
CA PHE A 12 1.73 -12.63 -36.21
C PHE A 12 1.01 -13.40 -35.09
N ILE A 13 0.64 -14.67 -35.34
CA ILE A 13 0.03 -15.53 -34.32
C ILE A 13 1.11 -16.19 -33.44
N GLY A 14 2.32 -16.38 -33.96
CA GLY A 14 3.44 -16.99 -33.25
C GLY A 14 4.17 -16.05 -32.28
N THR A 15 4.02 -14.73 -32.40
CA THR A 15 4.62 -13.74 -31.49
C THR A 15 3.63 -13.17 -30.47
N LEU A 16 2.34 -13.52 -30.58
CA LEU A 16 1.33 -13.18 -29.58
C LEU A 16 1.02 -14.33 -28.62
N ALA A 17 1.59 -15.50 -28.85
CA ALA A 17 1.35 -16.66 -27.97
C ALA A 17 2.28 -16.71 -26.75
N ASN A 18 3.29 -15.84 -26.68
CA ASN A 18 4.17 -15.71 -25.51
C ASN A 18 4.00 -14.40 -24.74
N ALA A 19 3.02 -13.59 -25.09
CA ALA A 19 2.69 -12.39 -24.34
C ALA A 19 1.22 -12.48 -23.93
N GLN A 20 0.97 -12.75 -22.70
CA GLN A 20 -0.31 -12.80 -22.00
C GLN A 20 -0.84 -14.20 -21.76
N VAL A 21 -0.44 -14.75 -20.67
CA VAL A 21 -1.33 -15.61 -19.90
C VAL A 21 -2.53 -14.74 -19.50
N LYS A 22 -3.65 -14.95 -20.16
CA LYS A 22 -4.90 -14.35 -19.75
C LYS A 22 -5.30 -15.06 -18.46
N MET A 23 -5.16 -14.37 -17.37
CA MET A 23 -5.76 -14.77 -16.11
C MET A 23 -7.28 -14.85 -16.28
N PRO A 24 -7.94 -15.98 -16.02
CA PRO A 24 -9.40 -16.01 -15.97
C PRO A 24 -9.95 -15.47 -14.66
N VAL A 25 -9.12 -15.07 -13.74
CA VAL A 25 -9.50 -14.42 -12.49
C VAL A 25 -9.35 -12.93 -12.68
N GLN A 26 -10.46 -12.26 -12.83
CA GLN A 26 -10.68 -10.83 -12.99
C GLN A 26 -9.56 -10.04 -13.70
N ALA A 27 -9.97 -9.22 -14.67
CA ALA A 27 -9.08 -8.39 -15.46
C ALA A 27 -7.96 -7.79 -14.62
N ALA A 28 -6.72 -7.94 -15.13
CA ALA A 28 -5.61 -7.17 -14.61
C ALA A 28 -6.05 -5.71 -14.56
N LYS A 29 -6.34 -5.22 -13.37
CA LYS A 29 -6.57 -3.81 -13.16
C LYS A 29 -5.20 -3.17 -13.02
N ASP A 30 -5.02 -2.02 -13.62
CA ASP A 30 -3.95 -1.12 -13.23
C ASP A 30 -4.11 -0.88 -11.75
N VAL A 31 -3.32 -1.56 -10.95
CA VAL A 31 -3.21 -1.26 -9.53
C VAL A 31 -2.63 0.13 -9.46
N GLN A 32 -3.48 1.08 -9.27
CA GLN A 32 -3.05 2.22 -8.52
C GLN A 32 -2.83 1.66 -7.11
N ALA A 33 -1.57 1.30 -6.82
CA ALA A 33 -1.16 1.08 -5.46
C ALA A 33 -1.79 2.20 -4.66
N SER A 34 -2.55 1.84 -3.66
CA SER A 34 -3.18 2.83 -2.81
C SER A 34 -2.09 3.82 -2.42
N SER A 35 -2.31 5.10 -2.69
CA SER A 35 -1.39 6.19 -2.33
C SER A 35 -1.12 6.25 -0.83
N ALA A 36 -1.57 5.27 -0.09
CA ALA A 36 -1.57 5.14 1.34
C ALA A 36 -0.20 4.86 1.98
N TYR A 37 0.76 4.33 1.25
CA TYR A 37 1.98 3.83 1.88
C TYR A 37 3.08 4.85 2.19
N LEU A 38 2.97 6.12 1.85
CA LEU A 38 4.03 7.09 2.10
C LEU A 38 3.73 8.15 3.16
N ASN A 39 2.58 8.25 3.69
CA ASN A 39 2.30 9.33 4.63
C ASN A 39 1.96 8.86 6.02
N THR A 40 2.90 8.23 6.67
CA THR A 40 2.87 8.09 8.14
C THR A 40 3.36 9.35 8.85
N GLU A 41 3.79 10.37 8.13
CA GLU A 41 4.00 11.71 8.69
C GLU A 41 3.35 12.75 7.78
N ALA A 42 2.55 13.62 8.40
CA ALA A 42 2.29 14.91 7.78
C ALA A 42 3.65 15.51 7.43
N PRO A 43 3.94 15.82 6.15
CA PRO A 43 5.18 16.50 5.81
C PRO A 43 5.27 17.71 6.71
N VAL A 44 6.50 18.09 7.11
CA VAL A 44 6.74 19.43 7.67
C VAL A 44 6.33 20.38 6.56
N GLN A 45 5.06 20.72 6.53
CA GLN A 45 4.49 21.61 5.56
C GLN A 45 5.25 22.91 5.67
N ALA A 46 6.00 23.28 4.65
CA ALA A 46 6.26 24.68 4.39
C ALA A 46 4.90 25.36 4.53
N ALA A 47 4.79 26.39 5.37
CA ALA A 47 3.50 26.87 5.88
C ALA A 47 2.58 27.26 4.70
N ARG A 48 1.86 26.27 4.15
CA ARG A 48 0.78 26.50 3.21
C ARG A 48 -0.22 27.37 3.93
N ALA A 49 -0.71 28.41 3.30
CA ALA A 49 -1.70 29.27 3.93
C ALA A 49 -3.02 28.48 4.03
N VAL A 50 -3.19 27.78 5.13
CA VAL A 50 -4.46 27.14 5.48
C VAL A 50 -5.44 28.22 5.87
N PHE A 51 -6.55 28.33 5.17
CA PHE A 51 -7.58 29.35 5.42
C PHE A 51 -8.93 28.78 5.85
N TYR A 52 -9.08 27.46 5.85
CA TYR A 52 -10.21 26.75 6.44
C TYR A 52 -9.73 25.47 7.11
N THR A 53 -10.26 25.18 8.29
CA THR A 53 -10.03 23.92 9.00
C THR A 53 -11.31 23.46 9.68
N ASN A 54 -11.54 22.16 9.72
CA ASN A 54 -12.56 21.54 10.54
C ASN A 54 -12.05 20.19 11.05
N ASP A 55 -12.07 20.03 12.37
CA ASP A 55 -11.59 18.85 13.09
C ASP A 55 -12.73 17.86 13.38
N CYS A 56 -13.83 17.92 12.65
CA CYS A 56 -15.00 17.06 12.74
C CYS A 56 -15.50 16.76 14.16
N ASN A 57 -15.24 17.68 15.08
CA ASN A 57 -15.55 17.57 16.49
C ASN A 57 -17.06 17.39 16.72
N VAL A 58 -17.45 16.40 17.52
CA VAL A 58 -18.86 16.11 17.84
C VAL A 58 -19.61 17.32 18.45
N ASP A 59 -18.91 18.24 19.11
CA ASP A 59 -19.48 19.48 19.63
C ASP A 59 -19.76 20.52 18.54
N ASN A 60 -19.13 20.39 17.35
CA ASN A 60 -19.22 21.31 16.21
C ASN A 60 -19.91 20.70 14.97
N CYS A 61 -20.66 19.63 15.14
CA CYS A 61 -21.41 19.00 14.03
C CYS A 61 -22.40 19.96 13.35
N SER A 62 -22.76 21.07 13.99
CA SER A 62 -23.61 22.13 13.40
C SER A 62 -22.93 22.90 12.26
N ASP A 63 -21.63 22.75 12.06
CA ASP A 63 -20.91 23.32 10.93
C ASP A 63 -21.21 22.56 9.62
N TRP A 64 -21.82 21.38 9.76
CA TRP A 64 -22.20 20.49 8.69
C TRP A 64 -23.70 20.32 8.57
N SER A 65 -24.19 20.21 7.36
CA SER A 65 -25.54 19.80 7.01
C SER A 65 -25.51 18.40 6.42
N PHE A 66 -26.33 17.52 6.94
CA PHE A 66 -26.43 16.12 6.53
C PHE A 66 -27.67 15.92 5.67
N GLY A 67 -27.56 15.07 4.64
CA GLY A 67 -28.67 14.72 3.77
C GLY A 67 -28.49 13.34 3.16
N ASN A 68 -29.54 12.86 2.52
CA ASN A 68 -29.56 11.59 1.83
C ASN A 68 -30.40 11.66 0.53
N ALA A 69 -30.55 10.52 -0.15
CA ALA A 69 -31.24 10.44 -1.45
C ALA A 69 -32.66 11.01 -1.43
N ALA A 70 -33.37 10.98 -0.29
CA ALA A 70 -34.71 11.53 -0.15
C ALA A 70 -34.73 13.06 -0.32
N ASP A 71 -33.62 13.73 -0.06
CA ASP A 71 -33.48 15.18 -0.14
C ASP A 71 -33.17 15.66 -1.58
N GLU A 72 -32.88 14.75 -2.53
CA GLU A 72 -32.51 15.09 -3.90
C GLU A 72 -33.67 14.95 -4.89
N VAL A 73 -34.07 16.05 -5.50
CA VAL A 73 -35.17 16.07 -6.47
C VAL A 73 -34.79 15.31 -7.75
N GLY A 74 -35.52 14.25 -8.02
CA GLY A 74 -35.37 13.46 -9.25
C GLY A 74 -34.34 12.32 -9.14
N ALA A 75 -33.82 12.04 -7.95
CA ALA A 75 -32.98 10.90 -7.71
C ALA A 75 -33.71 9.59 -8.04
N PRO A 76 -33.06 8.62 -8.67
CA PRO A 76 -33.67 7.33 -9.03
C PRO A 76 -33.79 6.37 -7.83
N TRP A 77 -33.35 6.78 -6.65
CA TRP A 77 -33.21 5.99 -5.44
C TRP A 77 -34.53 5.78 -4.72
N THR A 78 -34.67 4.67 -4.08
CA THR A 78 -35.72 4.44 -3.08
C THR A 78 -35.28 5.03 -1.76
N ASP A 79 -36.25 5.54 -1.01
CA ASP A 79 -36.10 6.20 0.28
C ASP A 79 -35.38 5.28 1.29
N ILE A 80 -34.13 5.61 1.62
CA ILE A 80 -33.34 4.91 2.62
C ILE A 80 -32.80 5.90 3.65
N ASP A 81 -32.81 5.49 4.91
CA ASP A 81 -32.46 6.34 6.04
C ASP A 81 -30.94 6.44 6.34
N ILE A 82 -30.07 5.99 5.42
CA ILE A 82 -28.63 6.09 5.61
C ILE A 82 -28.19 7.55 5.72
N SER A 83 -27.32 7.84 6.64
CA SER A 83 -26.77 9.18 6.84
C SER A 83 -25.37 9.10 7.42
N PHE A 84 -24.56 10.12 7.13
CA PHE A 84 -23.39 10.39 7.95
C PHE A 84 -23.79 10.85 9.35
N GLU A 85 -22.96 10.57 10.32
CA GLU A 85 -23.11 11.05 11.69
C GLU A 85 -21.75 11.51 12.26
N CYS A 86 -21.80 12.43 13.23
CA CYS A 86 -20.63 12.77 14.03
C CYS A 86 -20.61 11.90 15.29
N THR A 87 -19.50 11.23 15.52
CA THR A 87 -19.37 10.29 16.64
C THR A 87 -17.94 10.22 17.14
N THR A 88 -17.77 9.79 18.38
CA THR A 88 -16.45 9.41 18.93
C THR A 88 -16.17 7.92 18.78
N ASP A 89 -17.14 7.17 18.27
CA ASP A 89 -17.04 5.73 18.07
C ASP A 89 -16.73 5.41 16.60
N GLY A 90 -16.09 4.29 16.35
CA GLY A 90 -15.91 3.76 15.00
C GLY A 90 -17.11 2.95 14.52
N PRO A 91 -16.98 2.22 13.38
CA PRO A 91 -18.08 1.47 12.82
C PRO A 91 -18.57 0.38 13.76
N SER A 92 -19.89 0.14 13.75
CA SER A 92 -20.59 -0.81 14.62
C SER A 92 -21.35 -1.89 13.86
N GLY A 93 -21.30 -1.88 12.54
CA GLY A 93 -21.89 -2.93 11.71
C GLY A 93 -21.33 -4.32 12.00
N PRO A 94 -22.02 -5.41 11.56
CA PRO A 94 -21.64 -6.78 11.89
C PRO A 94 -20.29 -7.23 11.32
N TYR A 95 -19.73 -6.52 10.35
CA TYR A 95 -18.42 -6.81 9.78
C TYR A 95 -17.32 -5.81 10.21
N ASN A 96 -17.50 -5.11 11.33
CA ASN A 96 -16.55 -4.11 11.84
C ASN A 96 -15.21 -4.69 12.34
N GLN A 97 -14.98 -6.00 12.23
CA GLN A 97 -13.71 -6.66 12.59
C GLN A 97 -12.52 -6.07 11.80
N TRP A 98 -12.72 -5.63 10.57
CA TRP A 98 -11.68 -4.97 9.78
C TRP A 98 -11.17 -3.68 10.45
N ALA A 99 -12.01 -3.02 11.26
CA ALA A 99 -11.70 -1.84 12.04
C ALA A 99 -11.32 -2.16 13.50
N GLY A 100 -11.09 -3.44 13.83
CA GLY A 100 -10.76 -3.90 15.18
C GLY A 100 -11.97 -4.13 16.10
N GLY A 101 -13.19 -4.14 15.56
CA GLY A 101 -14.40 -4.47 16.31
C GLY A 101 -14.58 -5.97 16.53
N SER A 102 -15.60 -6.35 17.32
CA SER A 102 -15.90 -7.75 17.68
C SER A 102 -16.97 -8.41 16.80
N GLY A 103 -17.62 -7.65 15.90
CA GLY A 103 -18.68 -8.17 15.04
C GLY A 103 -19.99 -8.47 15.77
N ASP A 104 -20.14 -8.08 17.03
CA ASP A 104 -21.32 -8.32 17.86
C ASP A 104 -22.26 -7.08 17.94
N GLY A 105 -22.00 -6.06 17.11
CA GLY A 105 -22.73 -4.79 17.11
C GLY A 105 -22.21 -3.76 18.14
N SER A 106 -21.12 -4.06 18.85
CA SER A 106 -20.39 -3.05 19.60
C SER A 106 -19.48 -2.26 18.64
N ALA A 107 -19.41 -0.94 18.84
CA ALA A 107 -18.59 -0.10 18.01
C ALA A 107 -17.10 -0.47 18.11
N ALA A 108 -16.43 -0.46 16.96
CA ALA A 108 -14.97 -0.48 16.88
C ALA A 108 -14.39 0.85 17.40
N SER A 109 -13.08 0.93 17.53
CA SER A 109 -12.41 2.21 17.74
C SER A 109 -12.60 3.11 16.53
N SER A 110 -12.79 4.39 16.75
CA SER A 110 -12.70 5.41 15.71
C SER A 110 -11.33 5.36 15.04
N MET A 111 -11.19 5.93 13.86
CA MET A 111 -9.90 6.02 13.19
C MET A 111 -8.88 6.82 14.02
N ASN A 112 -7.58 6.55 13.79
CA ASN A 112 -6.47 7.18 14.53
C ASN A 112 -6.08 8.55 13.95
N SER A 113 -7.04 9.42 13.62
CA SER A 113 -6.75 10.74 13.10
C SER A 113 -6.06 11.65 14.12
N THR A 114 -5.50 12.76 13.64
CA THR A 114 -4.79 13.74 14.48
C THR A 114 -5.64 14.24 15.63
N THR A 115 -6.95 14.43 15.41
CA THR A 115 -7.89 14.90 16.43
C THR A 115 -8.95 13.87 16.86
N SER A 116 -8.72 12.59 16.59
CA SER A 116 -9.68 11.47 16.83
C SER A 116 -10.34 11.44 18.20
N SER A 117 -9.71 12.02 19.22
CA SER A 117 -10.26 12.06 20.58
C SER A 117 -11.49 12.99 20.73
N ASN A 118 -11.74 13.89 19.78
CA ASN A 118 -12.85 14.81 19.79
C ASN A 118 -14.01 14.38 18.87
N GLY A 119 -13.83 13.38 18.05
CA GLY A 119 -14.81 12.79 17.16
C GLY A 119 -14.35 12.68 15.70
N THR A 120 -15.17 12.07 14.89
CA THR A 120 -15.05 11.91 13.44
C THR A 120 -16.43 12.00 12.80
N ILE A 121 -16.49 12.15 11.48
CA ILE A 121 -17.73 11.99 10.72
C ILE A 121 -17.66 10.63 10.01
N ILE A 122 -18.68 9.79 10.24
CA ILE A 122 -18.75 8.44 9.70
C ILE A 122 -20.05 8.19 8.95
N VAL A 123 -19.98 7.39 7.87
CA VAL A 123 -21.10 6.60 7.37
C VAL A 123 -20.77 5.12 7.59
N ASP A 124 -21.66 4.41 8.28
CA ASP A 124 -21.55 2.98 8.58
C ASP A 124 -22.58 2.20 7.75
N SER A 125 -22.22 1.93 6.49
CA SER A 125 -23.08 1.22 5.54
C SER A 125 -23.37 -0.22 6.02
N ASP A 126 -22.40 -0.88 6.64
CA ASP A 126 -22.56 -2.23 7.19
C ASP A 126 -23.60 -2.27 8.32
N LEU A 127 -23.61 -1.28 9.19
CA LEU A 127 -24.65 -1.18 10.22
C LEU A 127 -26.04 -1.00 9.60
N PHE A 128 -26.12 -0.15 8.59
CA PHE A 128 -27.36 0.14 7.88
C PHE A 128 -27.85 -1.09 7.09
N GLY A 129 -26.97 -1.77 6.36
CA GLY A 129 -27.25 -3.00 5.62
C GLY A 129 -27.66 -4.18 6.50
N ALA A 130 -27.36 -4.15 7.80
CA ALA A 130 -27.79 -5.16 8.77
C ALA A 130 -29.25 -5.02 9.22
N ASP A 131 -29.95 -3.93 8.86
CA ASP A 131 -31.38 -3.77 9.18
C ASP A 131 -32.20 -4.85 8.48
N ALA A 132 -33.10 -5.51 9.22
CA ALA A 132 -33.99 -6.56 8.72
C ALA A 132 -34.94 -6.10 7.61
N ASN A 133 -35.08 -4.81 7.38
CA ASN A 133 -35.90 -4.22 6.32
C ASN A 133 -35.06 -3.77 5.11
N TYR A 134 -33.75 -3.94 5.16
CA TYR A 134 -32.86 -3.59 4.06
C TYR A 134 -33.20 -4.42 2.81
N ASP A 135 -33.37 -3.74 1.69
CA ASP A 135 -33.55 -4.38 0.38
C ASP A 135 -32.23 -4.28 -0.40
N ALA A 136 -31.63 -5.41 -0.73
CA ALA A 136 -30.35 -5.48 -1.46
C ALA A 136 -30.36 -4.80 -2.86
N ASN A 137 -31.51 -4.37 -3.35
CA ASN A 137 -31.62 -3.56 -4.56
C ASN A 137 -31.60 -2.04 -4.28
N TRP A 138 -31.51 -1.64 -3.01
CA TRP A 138 -31.40 -0.24 -2.68
C TRP A 138 -29.98 0.23 -2.87
N VAL A 139 -29.83 1.39 -3.46
CA VAL A 139 -28.58 2.10 -3.59
C VAL A 139 -28.51 3.16 -2.50
N GLU A 140 -27.49 3.06 -1.69
CA GLU A 140 -27.20 4.03 -0.66
C GLU A 140 -26.68 5.32 -1.32
N ASN A 141 -27.14 6.46 -0.84
CA ASN A 141 -26.64 7.74 -1.28
C ASN A 141 -26.91 8.77 -0.18
N CYS A 142 -25.86 9.15 0.51
CA CYS A 142 -25.95 10.17 1.56
C CYS A 142 -24.72 11.10 1.50
N TRP A 143 -24.83 12.23 2.14
CA TRP A 143 -23.81 13.26 2.11
C TRP A 143 -23.81 14.13 3.36
N PHE A 144 -22.68 14.77 3.62
CA PHE A 144 -22.60 15.94 4.48
C PHE A 144 -21.88 17.08 3.76
N GLN A 145 -22.24 18.32 4.07
CA GLN A 145 -21.69 19.49 3.41
C GLN A 145 -21.54 20.65 4.38
N THR A 146 -20.65 21.59 4.05
CA THR A 146 -20.48 22.83 4.80
C THR A 146 -21.78 23.64 4.83
N VAL A 147 -22.16 24.14 6.02
CA VAL A 147 -23.34 25.04 6.20
C VAL A 147 -22.99 26.46 5.74
N ALA A 148 -21.81 26.94 6.08
CA ALA A 148 -21.31 28.23 5.63
C ALA A 148 -20.37 28.09 4.44
N PRO A 149 -20.38 29.06 3.50
CA PRO A 149 -19.41 29.06 2.41
C PRO A 149 -18.00 29.34 2.91
N ILE A 150 -17.03 28.77 2.22
CA ILE A 150 -15.61 29.08 2.37
C ILE A 150 -15.27 30.18 1.35
N ASP A 151 -14.66 31.27 1.81
CA ASP A 151 -14.21 32.36 0.94
C ASP A 151 -12.82 32.04 0.36
N CYS A 152 -12.78 31.74 -0.94
CA CYS A 152 -11.57 31.48 -1.72
C CYS A 152 -11.22 32.65 -2.66
N SER A 153 -11.79 33.87 -2.46
CA SER A 153 -11.65 34.99 -3.42
C SER A 153 -10.23 35.50 -3.58
N GLU A 154 -9.38 35.36 -2.56
CA GLU A 154 -7.97 35.72 -2.60
C GLU A 154 -7.05 34.51 -2.89
N HIS A 155 -7.63 33.32 -3.12
CA HIS A 155 -6.95 32.04 -3.29
C HIS A 155 -7.19 31.49 -4.71
N PRO A 156 -6.34 31.84 -5.70
CA PRO A 156 -6.56 31.45 -7.09
C PRO A 156 -6.36 29.94 -7.35
N TYR A 157 -5.55 29.27 -6.52
CA TYR A 157 -5.28 27.83 -6.57
C TYR A 157 -5.56 27.23 -5.22
N VAL A 158 -6.44 26.23 -5.15
CA VAL A 158 -7.00 25.73 -3.90
C VAL A 158 -6.94 24.21 -3.86
N SER A 159 -6.39 23.70 -2.78
CA SER A 159 -6.40 22.28 -2.44
C SER A 159 -7.18 22.01 -1.16
N ILE A 160 -7.69 20.78 -1.03
CA ILE A 160 -8.31 20.25 0.18
C ILE A 160 -7.57 19.00 0.63
N SER A 161 -7.34 18.86 1.92
CA SER A 161 -6.85 17.63 2.55
C SER A 161 -7.79 17.14 3.63
N LEU A 162 -7.76 15.84 3.87
CA LEU A 162 -8.53 15.17 4.93
C LEU A 162 -7.76 13.96 5.44
N GLU A 163 -7.95 13.64 6.71
CA GLU A 163 -7.60 12.35 7.26
C GLU A 163 -8.83 11.43 7.15
N THR A 164 -8.63 10.20 6.69
CA THR A 164 -9.75 9.32 6.35
C THR A 164 -9.41 7.85 6.51
N ARG A 165 -10.44 7.02 6.76
CA ARG A 165 -10.34 5.56 6.78
C ARG A 165 -11.54 4.97 6.04
N TYR A 166 -11.26 4.00 5.16
CA TYR A 166 -12.27 3.36 4.32
C TYR A 166 -11.90 1.91 4.03
N ARG A 167 -12.89 1.06 3.87
CA ARG A 167 -12.74 -0.27 3.28
C ARG A 167 -13.80 -0.49 2.21
N CYS A 168 -13.36 -0.97 1.05
CA CYS A 168 -14.22 -1.31 -0.07
C CYS A 168 -14.82 -2.70 0.08
N TRP A 169 -16.14 -2.84 -0.09
CA TRP A 169 -16.81 -4.14 -0.16
C TRP A 169 -16.96 -4.59 -1.60
N ASP A 170 -17.48 -3.74 -2.47
CA ASP A 170 -17.69 -4.06 -3.88
C ASP A 170 -17.41 -2.87 -4.79
N ASN A 171 -16.40 -3.05 -5.64
CA ASN A 171 -16.10 -2.16 -6.74
C ASN A 171 -16.14 -2.91 -8.09
N GLY A 172 -16.99 -3.94 -8.20
CA GLY A 172 -17.09 -4.89 -9.30
C GLY A 172 -17.40 -4.33 -10.69
N GLY A 173 -17.27 -3.00 -10.88
CA GLY A 173 -17.51 -2.34 -12.18
C GLY A 173 -18.96 -2.36 -12.62
N SER A 174 -19.90 -2.59 -11.72
CA SER A 174 -21.34 -2.39 -11.94
C SER A 174 -21.74 -0.94 -11.61
N ASP A 175 -22.91 -0.54 -12.07
CA ASP A 175 -23.44 0.82 -11.86
C ASP A 175 -23.70 1.16 -10.37
N ASP A 176 -23.53 0.20 -9.46
CA ASP A 176 -23.76 0.26 -8.02
C ASP A 176 -22.50 0.12 -7.16
N SER A 177 -21.31 0.24 -7.76
CA SER A 177 -20.04 0.22 -7.03
C SER A 177 -19.94 1.35 -6.01
N GLU A 178 -19.26 1.06 -4.89
CA GLU A 178 -19.04 2.05 -3.82
C GLU A 178 -18.22 3.24 -4.28
N LYS A 179 -18.64 4.44 -3.88
CA LYS A 179 -17.95 5.70 -4.18
C LYS A 179 -17.87 6.61 -2.97
N CYS A 180 -16.66 7.02 -2.64
CA CYS A 180 -16.35 8.09 -1.70
C CYS A 180 -16.00 9.34 -2.50
N LEU A 181 -16.81 10.38 -2.44
CA LEU A 181 -16.69 11.54 -3.34
C LEU A 181 -16.53 12.85 -2.54
N ILE A 182 -15.66 13.73 -3.04
CA ILE A 182 -15.61 15.14 -2.68
C ILE A 182 -16.26 15.92 -3.81
N GLU A 183 -17.26 16.73 -3.48
CA GLU A 183 -17.98 17.60 -4.41
C GLU A 183 -17.83 19.05 -3.98
N VAL A 184 -17.70 19.96 -4.95
CA VAL A 184 -17.53 21.38 -4.71
C VAL A 184 -18.59 22.16 -5.47
N SER A 185 -19.27 23.07 -4.78
CA SER A 185 -20.28 23.96 -5.35
C SER A 185 -19.93 25.43 -5.11
N ARG A 186 -20.23 26.30 -6.09
CA ARG A 186 -20.03 27.75 -6.00
C ARG A 186 -21.24 28.50 -5.42
N ASP A 187 -22.30 27.80 -5.06
CA ASP A 187 -23.56 28.41 -4.59
C ASP A 187 -24.31 27.57 -3.54
N GLY A 188 -23.78 26.37 -3.22
CA GLY A 188 -24.41 25.43 -2.29
C GLY A 188 -25.70 24.77 -2.79
N VAL A 189 -26.11 25.05 -4.03
CA VAL A 189 -27.37 24.59 -4.63
C VAL A 189 -27.11 23.68 -5.83
N ASN A 190 -26.17 24.06 -6.70
CA ASN A 190 -25.82 23.30 -7.87
C ASN A 190 -24.63 22.36 -7.55
N TRP A 191 -24.89 21.08 -7.64
CA TRP A 191 -23.93 20.01 -7.36
C TRP A 191 -23.76 19.13 -8.61
N PRO A 192 -22.66 18.39 -8.75
CA PRO A 192 -22.51 17.40 -9.80
C PRO A 192 -23.66 16.40 -9.77
N ALA A 193 -24.30 16.19 -10.91
CA ALA A 193 -25.38 15.22 -11.01
C ALA A 193 -24.85 13.81 -10.72
N ILE A 194 -25.63 13.02 -10.00
CA ILE A 194 -25.46 11.58 -9.96
C ILE A 194 -26.44 11.00 -10.95
N ASP A 195 -25.95 10.57 -12.08
CA ASP A 195 -26.73 9.91 -13.13
C ASP A 195 -26.09 8.54 -13.37
N ASN A 196 -26.73 7.50 -12.86
CA ASN A 196 -26.30 6.11 -13.02
C ASN A 196 -24.82 5.86 -12.69
N TRP A 197 -24.26 6.52 -11.65
CA TRP A 197 -22.87 6.33 -11.20
C TRP A 197 -21.77 6.69 -12.23
N ASP A 198 -22.14 7.32 -13.35
CA ASP A 198 -21.21 7.68 -14.39
C ASP A 198 -20.38 8.90 -13.96
N GLU A 199 -19.06 8.76 -13.91
CA GLU A 199 -18.10 9.83 -13.64
C GLU A 199 -18.22 11.01 -14.64
N ALA A 200 -18.79 10.78 -15.81
CA ALA A 200 -19.07 11.82 -16.80
C ALA A 200 -19.92 12.98 -16.26
N SER A 201 -20.59 12.79 -15.12
CA SER A 201 -21.39 13.82 -14.45
C SER A 201 -20.65 14.62 -13.38
N GLY A 202 -19.33 14.49 -13.26
CA GLY A 202 -18.49 15.22 -12.29
C GLY A 202 -18.42 16.74 -12.49
N TYR A 203 -19.22 17.30 -13.40
CA TYR A 203 -19.22 18.71 -13.77
C TYR A 203 -20.48 19.43 -13.32
N VAL A 204 -20.33 20.72 -12.99
CA VAL A 204 -21.46 21.67 -12.76
C VAL A 204 -21.39 22.76 -13.82
N ILE A 205 -22.56 23.18 -14.31
CA ILE A 205 -22.67 24.27 -15.28
C ILE A 205 -23.11 25.55 -14.58
N TYR A 206 -22.24 26.55 -14.54
CA TYR A 206 -22.51 27.89 -14.04
C TYR A 206 -22.61 28.88 -15.21
N GLY A 207 -23.83 29.13 -15.70
CA GLY A 207 -24.05 29.96 -16.88
C GLY A 207 -23.54 29.31 -18.17
N THR A 208 -22.35 29.71 -18.65
CA THR A 208 -21.68 29.12 -19.81
C THR A 208 -20.49 28.26 -19.44
N ASP A 209 -20.08 28.26 -18.17
CA ASP A 209 -18.88 27.61 -17.70
C ASP A 209 -19.20 26.21 -17.22
N THR A 210 -18.50 25.22 -17.76
CA THR A 210 -18.54 23.84 -17.29
C THR A 210 -17.33 23.63 -16.35
N VAL A 211 -17.60 23.31 -15.09
CA VAL A 211 -16.62 23.28 -14.01
C VAL A 211 -16.48 21.86 -13.48
N ALA A 212 -15.27 21.33 -13.45
CA ALA A 212 -14.99 20.06 -12.77
C ALA A 212 -15.16 20.26 -11.26
N SER A 213 -16.11 19.57 -10.69
CA SER A 213 -16.62 19.81 -9.33
C SER A 213 -16.68 18.55 -8.47
N ARG A 214 -16.06 17.43 -8.92
CA ARG A 214 -16.02 16.16 -8.18
C ARG A 214 -14.64 15.55 -8.22
N LYS A 215 -14.25 14.96 -7.11
CA LYS A 215 -13.07 14.08 -6.98
C LYS A 215 -13.51 12.77 -6.34
N GLU A 216 -13.06 11.65 -6.85
CA GLU A 216 -13.15 10.35 -6.19
C GLU A 216 -12.02 10.24 -5.16
N VAL A 217 -12.34 9.81 -3.94
CA VAL A 217 -11.37 9.78 -2.83
C VAL A 217 -10.49 8.54 -2.91
N PHE A 218 -11.04 7.40 -3.31
CA PHE A 218 -10.36 6.12 -3.42
C PHE A 218 -10.50 5.52 -4.83
N PRO A 219 -9.96 6.19 -5.85
CA PRO A 219 -10.07 5.68 -7.22
C PRO A 219 -9.29 4.37 -7.35
N GLY A 220 -9.92 3.36 -7.96
CA GLY A 220 -9.28 2.08 -8.23
C GLY A 220 -9.26 1.10 -7.07
N TYR A 221 -9.86 1.41 -5.91
CA TYR A 221 -10.04 0.42 -4.85
C TYR A 221 -10.91 -0.74 -5.33
N GLU A 222 -10.50 -1.94 -4.97
CA GLU A 222 -11.18 -3.20 -5.29
C GLU A 222 -11.82 -3.81 -4.06
N THR A 223 -12.59 -4.86 -4.28
CA THR A 223 -13.22 -5.63 -3.20
C THR A 223 -12.18 -6.03 -2.15
N SER A 224 -12.45 -5.65 -0.91
CA SER A 224 -11.62 -5.86 0.28
C SER A 224 -10.44 -4.91 0.46
N ASP A 225 -10.17 -4.00 -0.46
CA ASP A 225 -9.14 -2.99 -0.25
C ASP A 225 -9.46 -2.12 0.96
N THR A 226 -8.43 -1.83 1.74
CA THR A 226 -8.54 -1.08 2.99
C THR A 226 -7.53 0.06 2.97
N SER A 227 -7.97 1.26 3.30
CA SER A 227 -7.07 2.40 3.47
C SER A 227 -6.25 2.28 4.76
N ASP A 228 -5.17 3.05 4.86
CA ASP A 228 -4.47 3.23 6.14
C ASP A 228 -5.37 3.87 7.20
N ASN A 229 -4.94 3.82 8.44
CA ASN A 229 -5.67 4.35 9.58
C ASN A 229 -4.81 5.38 10.37
N PRO A 230 -4.92 6.70 10.03
CA PRO A 230 -5.64 7.27 8.90
C PRO A 230 -4.83 7.28 7.61
N SER A 231 -5.51 7.44 6.46
CA SER A 231 -4.90 7.95 5.24
C SER A 231 -5.00 9.48 5.23
N LEU A 232 -3.91 10.18 4.96
CA LEU A 232 -3.93 11.63 4.68
C LEU A 232 -3.99 11.82 3.16
N LEU A 233 -5.11 12.33 2.65
CA LEU A 233 -5.34 12.53 1.22
C LEU A 233 -5.46 14.02 0.88
N GLU A 234 -4.95 14.39 -0.29
CA GLU A 234 -4.94 15.76 -0.79
C GLU A 234 -5.53 15.81 -2.20
N PHE A 235 -6.40 16.79 -2.46
CA PHE A 235 -7.07 16.96 -3.75
C PHE A 235 -7.02 18.41 -4.20
N ASP A 236 -6.64 18.62 -5.46
CA ASP A 236 -6.79 19.92 -6.12
C ASP A 236 -8.27 20.16 -6.46
N ILE A 237 -8.82 21.26 -5.93
CA ILE A 237 -10.19 21.70 -6.19
C ILE A 237 -10.25 23.08 -6.87
N THR A 238 -9.15 23.51 -7.45
CA THR A 238 -8.96 24.84 -8.06
C THR A 238 -10.04 25.15 -9.08
N ASP A 239 -10.40 24.23 -9.96
CA ASP A 239 -11.40 24.45 -11.00
C ASP A 239 -12.74 24.95 -10.45
N ALA A 240 -13.16 24.39 -9.30
CA ALA A 240 -14.41 24.76 -8.67
C ALA A 240 -14.27 25.87 -7.64
N ALA A 241 -13.16 25.92 -6.90
CA ALA A 241 -12.98 26.78 -5.73
C ALA A 241 -12.14 28.04 -6.01
N GLY A 242 -11.17 27.97 -6.94
CA GLY A 242 -10.19 29.04 -7.15
C GLY A 242 -10.82 30.39 -7.45
N GLY A 243 -10.50 31.42 -6.64
CA GLY A 243 -10.98 32.78 -6.79
C GLY A 243 -12.48 33.01 -6.52
N GLN A 244 -13.19 32.02 -5.95
CA GLN A 244 -14.62 32.11 -5.68
C GLN A 244 -14.89 32.67 -4.28
N THR A 245 -15.89 33.53 -4.15
CA THR A 245 -16.30 34.13 -2.86
C THR A 245 -17.17 33.22 -2.02
N GLU A 246 -17.80 32.24 -2.63
CA GLU A 246 -18.70 31.29 -1.97
C GLU A 246 -18.38 29.89 -2.50
N VAL A 247 -17.75 29.07 -1.65
CA VAL A 247 -17.40 27.67 -1.97
C VAL A 247 -17.98 26.77 -0.90
N TYR A 248 -18.78 25.81 -1.31
CA TYR A 248 -19.31 24.77 -0.45
C TYR A 248 -18.66 23.45 -0.80
N VAL A 249 -18.27 22.68 0.19
CA VAL A 249 -17.70 21.34 0.04
C VAL A 249 -18.68 20.31 0.59
N ARG A 250 -18.88 19.25 -0.17
CA ARG A 250 -19.71 18.11 0.18
C ARG A 250 -18.89 16.84 0.08
N PHE A 251 -19.06 15.98 1.06
CA PHE A 251 -18.58 14.60 1.05
C PHE A 251 -19.77 13.69 0.83
N ARG A 252 -19.70 12.85 -0.17
CA ARG A 252 -20.80 11.98 -0.56
C ARG A 252 -20.36 10.52 -0.55
N TRP A 253 -21.17 9.71 0.09
CA TRP A 253 -21.16 8.26 -0.03
C TRP A 253 -22.23 7.82 -1.00
N SER A 254 -21.86 6.85 -1.82
CA SER A 254 -22.83 6.11 -2.60
C SER A 254 -22.33 4.67 -2.77
N GLY A 255 -23.23 3.70 -2.73
CA GLY A 255 -22.87 2.29 -2.78
C GLY A 255 -24.03 1.37 -2.45
N THR A 256 -23.70 0.11 -2.25
CA THR A 256 -24.63 -0.94 -1.82
C THR A 256 -23.88 -1.88 -0.89
N TRP A 257 -24.34 -2.00 0.35
CA TRP A 257 -23.76 -2.95 1.30
C TRP A 257 -22.25 -2.78 1.55
N GLY A 258 -21.75 -1.54 1.61
CA GLY A 258 -20.36 -1.28 1.92
C GLY A 258 -20.00 -1.53 3.39
N TYR A 259 -18.73 -1.31 3.72
CA TYR A 259 -18.29 -1.33 5.13
C TYR A 259 -18.57 0.01 5.80
N SER A 260 -17.60 0.90 5.82
CA SER A 260 -17.76 2.26 6.37
C SER A 260 -16.73 3.21 5.80
N TRP A 261 -17.03 4.50 5.87
CA TRP A 261 -16.10 5.57 5.55
C TRP A 261 -16.09 6.61 6.67
N GLU A 262 -14.90 6.88 7.22
CA GLU A 262 -14.64 7.85 8.29
C GLU A 262 -13.81 9.01 7.75
N ILE A 263 -14.11 10.23 8.22
CA ILE A 263 -13.47 11.49 7.76
C ILE A 263 -13.20 12.38 8.96
N ASP A 264 -12.01 12.99 8.98
CA ASP A 264 -11.58 13.94 9.99
C ASP A 264 -10.54 14.93 9.46
N ASP A 265 -10.15 15.92 10.26
CA ASP A 265 -9.06 16.86 10.04
C ASP A 265 -9.04 17.51 8.65
N ILE A 266 -10.21 18.03 8.21
CA ILE A 266 -10.38 18.66 6.91
C ILE A 266 -9.70 20.03 6.88
N LYS A 267 -8.86 20.27 5.86
CA LYS A 267 -8.19 21.56 5.65
C LYS A 267 -8.35 22.03 4.20
N VAL A 268 -8.59 23.34 4.02
CA VAL A 268 -8.52 23.98 2.69
C VAL A 268 -7.40 25.00 2.71
N TYR A 269 -6.54 24.97 1.71
CA TYR A 269 -5.30 25.73 1.70
C TYR A 269 -4.89 26.12 0.28
N ASP A 270 -3.95 27.07 0.18
CA ASP A 270 -3.35 27.45 -1.10
C ASP A 270 -2.52 26.31 -1.66
N THR A 271 -2.82 25.91 -2.90
CA THR A 271 -1.96 24.99 -3.63
C THR A 271 -0.59 25.63 -3.84
N PRO A 272 0.52 24.95 -3.51
CA PRO A 272 1.86 25.48 -3.73
C PRO A 272 2.12 25.71 -5.23
N ALA A 273 3.01 26.67 -5.55
CA ALA A 273 3.38 26.88 -6.94
C ALA A 273 4.24 25.72 -7.47
N ASN A 274 5.22 25.31 -6.68
CA ASN A 274 6.18 24.28 -7.03
C ASN A 274 6.14 23.18 -6.00
N ASP A 275 5.51 22.08 -6.32
CA ASP A 275 5.42 20.90 -5.47
C ASP A 275 5.36 19.65 -6.38
N THR A 276 6.43 18.89 -6.38
CA THR A 276 6.48 17.59 -7.03
C THR A 276 6.43 16.51 -5.97
N ARG A 277 5.89 15.35 -6.29
CA ARG A 277 5.72 14.25 -5.33
C ARG A 277 6.11 12.92 -5.96
N ILE A 278 6.81 12.08 -5.21
CA ILE A 278 6.94 10.67 -5.51
C ILE A 278 5.69 9.96 -4.99
N ASP A 279 5.07 9.14 -5.83
CA ASP A 279 4.04 8.20 -5.39
C ASP A 279 4.69 6.99 -4.72
N ASN A 280 3.91 6.25 -3.96
CA ASN A 280 4.34 5.07 -3.23
C ASN A 280 4.77 3.91 -4.11
N TYR A 281 4.44 3.94 -5.36
CA TYR A 281 4.77 2.88 -6.29
C TYR A 281 6.25 2.97 -6.70
N LEU A 282 7.08 2.30 -5.94
CA LEU A 282 8.48 2.07 -6.27
C LEU A 282 8.58 0.69 -6.90
N SER A 283 9.08 0.61 -8.12
CA SER A 283 9.24 -0.65 -8.82
C SER A 283 10.65 -0.83 -9.35
N TYR A 284 11.07 -2.09 -9.46
CA TYR A 284 12.22 -2.45 -10.26
C TYR A 284 11.71 -2.93 -11.61
N THR A 285 12.11 -2.27 -12.67
CA THR A 285 11.70 -2.64 -14.04
C THR A 285 12.92 -3.03 -14.86
N ASP A 286 12.75 -3.98 -15.76
CA ASP A 286 13.57 -4.03 -16.97
C ASP A 286 12.81 -3.33 -18.10
N TYR A 287 13.52 -2.78 -19.05
CA TYR A 287 12.93 -2.01 -20.15
C TYR A 287 12.09 -2.87 -21.13
N GLU A 288 12.22 -4.19 -21.09
CA GLU A 288 11.59 -5.12 -22.03
C GLU A 288 10.48 -5.97 -21.40
N ARG A 289 10.46 -6.06 -20.09
CA ARG A 289 9.43 -6.79 -19.32
C ARG A 289 8.78 -5.82 -18.38
N THR A 290 7.48 -5.73 -18.41
CA THR A 290 6.68 -5.21 -17.28
C THR A 290 6.79 -6.24 -16.14
N GLY A 291 8.01 -6.55 -15.71
CA GLY A 291 8.31 -7.58 -14.74
C GLY A 291 8.06 -7.10 -13.33
N TYR A 292 7.54 -7.97 -12.52
CA TYR A 292 7.18 -7.73 -11.12
C TYR A 292 8.33 -8.14 -10.22
N TYR A 293 9.40 -7.34 -10.20
CA TYR A 293 10.64 -7.64 -9.47
C TYR A 293 10.64 -7.11 -8.03
N GLU A 294 9.57 -7.33 -7.30
CA GLU A 294 9.52 -7.01 -5.88
C GLU A 294 9.97 -8.21 -5.05
N TYR A 295 11.28 -8.36 -4.89
CA TYR A 295 11.87 -9.40 -4.06
C TYR A 295 12.48 -8.78 -2.80
N GLY A 296 12.17 -9.35 -1.64
CA GLY A 296 12.84 -9.02 -0.39
C GLY A 296 14.19 -9.71 -0.25
N ALA A 297 14.31 -10.93 -0.81
CA ALA A 297 15.57 -11.68 -0.94
C ALA A 297 15.79 -12.04 -2.40
N TRP A 298 16.83 -11.47 -3.05
CA TRP A 298 17.04 -11.57 -4.48
C TRP A 298 18.44 -12.12 -4.82
N PRO A 299 18.56 -13.32 -5.39
CA PRO A 299 19.85 -13.85 -5.78
C PRO A 299 20.55 -12.97 -6.80
N LEU A 300 21.84 -12.70 -6.58
CA LEU A 300 22.63 -11.86 -7.49
C LEU A 300 22.62 -12.39 -8.93
N SER A 301 22.54 -13.71 -9.10
CA SER A 301 22.46 -14.37 -10.42
C SER A 301 21.11 -14.16 -11.13
N GLN A 302 20.09 -13.71 -10.43
CA GLN A 302 18.75 -13.51 -10.95
C GLN A 302 18.35 -12.03 -11.05
N ILE A 303 19.29 -11.12 -10.84
CA ILE A 303 19.06 -9.69 -11.02
C ILE A 303 19.30 -9.33 -12.49
N PRO A 304 18.31 -8.77 -13.22
CA PRO A 304 18.47 -8.37 -14.61
C PRO A 304 19.61 -7.38 -14.80
N ALA A 305 20.39 -7.53 -15.87
CA ALA A 305 21.54 -6.66 -16.14
C ALA A 305 21.14 -5.21 -16.47
N ASP A 306 19.90 -4.99 -16.86
CA ASP A 306 19.29 -3.70 -17.19
C ASP A 306 18.26 -3.23 -16.14
N LEU A 307 18.39 -3.75 -14.91
CA LEU A 307 17.52 -3.36 -13.81
C LEU A 307 17.49 -1.84 -13.64
N ALA A 308 16.30 -1.29 -13.56
CA ALA A 308 16.08 0.12 -13.25
C ALA A 308 15.13 0.27 -12.07
N ALA A 309 15.47 1.16 -11.16
CA ALA A 309 14.57 1.59 -10.10
C ALA A 309 13.69 2.71 -10.63
N ALA A 310 12.38 2.57 -10.46
CA ALA A 310 11.38 3.46 -11.01
C ALA A 310 10.44 3.98 -9.93
N ALA A 311 9.94 5.19 -10.15
CA ALA A 311 8.92 5.80 -9.32
C ALA A 311 7.92 6.56 -10.18
N LYS A 312 6.64 6.49 -9.82
CA LYS A 312 5.61 7.36 -10.38
C LYS A 312 5.71 8.71 -9.67
N VAL A 313 5.70 9.78 -10.46
CA VAL A 313 5.91 11.14 -9.98
C VAL A 313 4.76 12.03 -10.44
N TYR A 314 4.40 13.00 -9.61
CA TYR A 314 3.30 13.93 -9.86
C TYR A 314 3.78 15.36 -9.73
N ASN A 315 3.22 16.26 -10.52
CA ASN A 315 3.22 17.67 -10.24
C ASN A 315 1.90 18.03 -9.53
N VAL A 316 1.99 18.27 -8.24
CA VAL A 316 0.86 18.68 -7.39
C VAL A 316 0.88 20.19 -7.11
N GLY A 317 1.91 20.89 -7.60
CA GLY A 317 1.97 22.34 -7.67
C GLY A 317 1.22 22.90 -8.88
N PHE A 318 0.87 24.19 -8.88
CA PHE A 318 0.13 24.78 -9.98
C PHE A 318 1.00 25.32 -11.14
N GLU A 319 2.31 25.36 -11.00
CA GLU A 319 3.24 25.73 -12.06
C GLU A 319 3.82 24.48 -12.74
N ASP A 320 4.09 24.57 -14.05
CA ASP A 320 4.79 23.51 -14.78
C ASP A 320 6.21 23.34 -14.22
N GLN A 321 6.60 22.12 -13.89
CA GLN A 321 7.93 21.82 -13.39
C GLN A 321 8.86 21.39 -14.52
N THR A 322 10.01 22.04 -14.63
CA THR A 322 11.02 21.76 -15.67
C THR A 322 12.21 21.02 -15.10
N ASN A 323 12.86 20.19 -15.94
CA ASN A 323 13.97 19.33 -15.56
C ASN A 323 13.67 18.45 -14.34
N VAL A 324 12.44 17.96 -14.26
CA VAL A 324 12.05 16.98 -13.24
C VAL A 324 12.83 15.69 -13.47
N MET A 325 13.55 15.24 -12.46
CA MET A 325 14.50 14.15 -12.55
C MET A 325 14.46 13.31 -11.27
N LEU A 326 14.52 12.01 -11.43
CA LEU A 326 14.64 11.05 -10.34
C LEU A 326 16.09 10.67 -10.14
N ASP A 327 16.62 10.95 -8.96
CA ASP A 327 17.93 10.53 -8.49
C ASP A 327 17.75 9.24 -7.70
N VAL A 328 18.39 8.17 -8.13
CA VAL A 328 18.37 6.86 -7.46
C VAL A 328 19.75 6.61 -6.88
N THR A 329 19.83 6.51 -5.57
CA THR A 329 21.10 6.30 -4.86
C THR A 329 21.08 4.96 -4.13
N ALA A 330 22.09 4.12 -4.40
CA ALA A 330 22.31 2.90 -3.67
C ALA A 330 23.81 2.56 -3.56
N ALA A 331 24.21 1.98 -2.44
CA ALA A 331 25.61 1.64 -2.15
C ALA A 331 26.60 2.80 -2.42
N GLY A 332 26.17 4.05 -2.21
CA GLY A 332 26.98 5.26 -2.42
C GLY A 332 27.16 5.68 -3.89
N THR A 333 26.41 5.10 -4.81
CA THR A 333 26.37 5.47 -6.23
C THR A 333 25.01 6.03 -6.57
N THR A 334 24.96 7.16 -7.29
CA THR A 334 23.71 7.77 -7.76
C THR A 334 23.59 7.63 -9.27
N ALA A 335 22.46 7.14 -9.72
CA ALA A 335 22.02 7.15 -11.11
C ALA A 335 20.89 8.18 -11.27
N TYR A 336 20.66 8.63 -12.49
CA TYR A 336 19.72 9.71 -12.79
C TYR A 336 18.79 9.29 -13.91
N SER A 337 17.51 9.63 -13.78
CA SER A 337 16.56 9.49 -14.88
C SER A 337 16.84 10.52 -15.98
N THR A 338 16.24 10.33 -17.14
CA THR A 338 16.15 11.40 -18.14
C THR A 338 15.25 12.52 -17.61
N PRO A 339 15.69 13.79 -17.62
CA PRO A 339 14.87 14.90 -17.15
C PRO A 339 13.66 15.12 -18.08
N ILE A 340 12.52 15.43 -17.50
CA ILE A 340 11.28 15.75 -18.21
C ILE A 340 10.71 17.11 -17.80
N THR A 341 9.71 17.58 -18.51
CA THR A 341 8.82 18.64 -18.05
C THR A 341 7.52 17.98 -17.59
N LEU A 342 7.11 18.26 -16.37
CA LEU A 342 5.89 17.72 -15.77
C LEU A 342 4.89 18.86 -15.63
N SER A 343 3.87 18.86 -16.46
CA SER A 343 2.85 19.92 -16.45
C SER A 343 1.97 19.83 -15.19
N TYR A 344 1.33 20.95 -14.88
CA TYR A 344 0.36 21.02 -13.79
C TYR A 344 -0.65 19.86 -13.82
N ALA A 345 -0.88 19.29 -12.67
CA ALA A 345 -1.81 18.17 -12.44
C ALA A 345 -1.55 16.93 -13.31
N THR A 346 -0.32 16.72 -13.76
CA THR A 346 0.07 15.51 -14.51
C THR A 346 1.01 14.63 -13.73
N ALA A 347 1.08 13.39 -14.15
CA ALA A 347 1.98 12.37 -13.62
C ALA A 347 2.79 11.72 -14.75
N ASP A 348 3.94 11.17 -14.40
CA ASP A 348 4.76 10.34 -15.29
C ASP A 348 5.53 9.31 -14.45
N THR A 349 6.13 8.33 -15.10
CA THR A 349 7.01 7.35 -14.45
C THR A 349 8.45 7.63 -14.85
N LEU A 350 9.29 7.92 -13.87
CA LEU A 350 10.72 8.12 -14.06
C LEU A 350 11.48 6.89 -13.57
N SER A 351 12.54 6.52 -14.30
CA SER A 351 13.41 5.41 -13.93
C SER A 351 14.88 5.75 -14.11
N ALA A 352 15.72 5.20 -13.25
CA ALA A 352 17.17 5.29 -13.35
C ALA A 352 17.80 3.90 -13.22
N ALA A 353 18.78 3.62 -14.07
CA ALA A 353 19.46 2.33 -14.10
C ALA A 353 20.20 2.09 -12.77
N TYR A 354 19.95 0.95 -12.17
CA TYR A 354 20.61 0.53 -10.95
C TYR A 354 20.92 -0.97 -11.00
N LEU A 355 22.14 -1.36 -10.71
CA LEU A 355 22.56 -2.76 -10.70
C LEU A 355 23.32 -3.08 -9.41
N PRO A 356 22.78 -3.89 -8.50
CA PRO A 356 23.53 -4.40 -7.36
C PRO A 356 24.69 -5.29 -7.82
N THR A 357 25.85 -5.16 -7.21
CA THR A 357 27.07 -5.91 -7.60
C THR A 357 27.67 -6.72 -6.47
N ALA A 358 27.07 -6.71 -5.28
CA ALA A 358 27.58 -7.38 -4.10
C ALA A 358 26.43 -7.98 -3.28
N LEU A 359 26.74 -9.05 -2.56
CA LEU A 359 25.81 -9.67 -1.59
C LEU A 359 25.62 -8.79 -0.35
N GLY A 360 24.45 -8.87 0.24
CA GLY A 360 24.06 -8.22 1.47
C GLY A 360 22.90 -7.25 1.30
N PRO A 361 22.51 -6.55 2.37
CA PRO A 361 21.39 -5.63 2.34
C PRO A 361 21.69 -4.41 1.46
N VAL A 362 20.70 -4.04 0.69
CA VAL A 362 20.72 -2.88 -0.20
C VAL A 362 19.56 -1.98 0.16
N THR A 363 19.84 -0.70 0.37
CA THR A 363 18.85 0.35 0.43
C THR A 363 18.97 1.19 -0.85
N VAL A 364 17.86 1.41 -1.51
CA VAL A 364 17.72 2.26 -2.68
C VAL A 364 16.93 3.49 -2.26
N ASP A 365 17.60 4.63 -2.33
CA ASP A 365 17.01 5.91 -1.98
C ASP A 365 16.63 6.66 -3.25
N TYR A 366 15.44 7.22 -3.26
CA TYR A 366 14.86 7.99 -4.35
C TYR A 366 14.75 9.44 -3.94
N LEU A 367 15.16 10.36 -4.81
CA LEU A 367 14.99 11.79 -4.63
C LEU A 367 14.50 12.42 -5.94
N LEU A 368 13.38 13.08 -5.87
CA LEU A 368 12.84 13.86 -6.99
C LEU A 368 13.39 15.28 -6.93
N THR A 369 13.90 15.76 -8.04
CA THR A 369 14.47 17.11 -8.18
C THR A 369 13.87 17.83 -9.39
N ALA A 370 13.82 19.16 -9.35
CA ALA A 370 13.38 20.02 -10.46
C ALA A 370 14.20 21.32 -10.47
N ASP A 371 14.02 22.16 -11.53
CA ASP A 371 14.67 23.48 -11.60
C ASP A 371 14.19 24.45 -10.50
N ALA A 372 12.88 24.43 -10.24
CA ALA A 372 12.29 25.23 -9.17
C ALA A 372 12.53 24.56 -7.80
N ALA A 373 12.72 25.39 -6.78
CA ALA A 373 12.78 24.86 -5.41
C ALA A 373 11.40 24.38 -5.02
N ASP A 374 11.34 23.13 -4.56
CA ASP A 374 10.11 22.50 -4.11
C ASP A 374 9.65 23.11 -2.78
N GLU A 375 8.36 23.41 -2.67
CA GLU A 375 7.76 24.01 -1.49
C GLU A 375 7.38 22.98 -0.43
N ASN A 376 7.38 21.68 -0.81
CA ASN A 376 7.13 20.55 0.09
C ASN A 376 8.15 19.41 -0.13
N PRO A 377 9.44 19.64 0.12
CA PRO A 377 10.49 18.68 -0.23
C PRO A 377 10.42 17.35 0.55
N GLY A 378 9.53 17.25 1.53
CA GLY A 378 9.32 16.02 2.31
C GLY A 378 8.66 14.88 1.52
N ASN A 379 7.87 15.20 0.49
CA ASN A 379 7.19 14.24 -0.37
C ASN A 379 7.99 13.86 -1.64
N ASN A 380 9.21 14.40 -1.77
CA ASN A 380 10.12 14.14 -2.89
C ASN A 380 11.09 12.99 -2.64
N MET A 381 10.97 12.30 -1.53
CA MET A 381 11.90 11.26 -1.13
C MET A 381 11.15 9.98 -0.80
N ALA A 382 11.75 8.85 -1.22
CA ALA A 382 11.30 7.53 -0.85
C ALA A 382 12.50 6.61 -0.68
N SER A 383 12.31 5.47 -0.04
CA SER A 383 13.35 4.48 0.15
C SER A 383 12.76 3.07 0.11
N GLN A 384 13.50 2.15 -0.48
CA GLN A 384 13.13 0.74 -0.56
C GLN A 384 14.36 -0.11 -0.23
N SER A 385 14.17 -1.23 0.46
CA SER A 385 15.27 -2.11 0.84
C SER A 385 14.97 -3.54 0.43
N PHE A 386 16.03 -4.26 0.06
CA PHE A 386 16.01 -5.70 -0.16
C PHE A 386 17.38 -6.30 0.15
N GLU A 387 17.47 -7.61 0.22
CA GLU A 387 18.73 -8.31 0.40
C GLU A 387 19.18 -8.97 -0.91
N VAL A 388 20.41 -8.66 -1.35
CA VAL A 388 21.08 -9.41 -2.43
C VAL A 388 21.68 -10.66 -1.83
N THR A 389 21.15 -11.80 -2.23
CA THR A 389 21.53 -13.11 -1.69
C THR A 389 22.41 -13.88 -2.68
N ASP A 390 23.00 -14.99 -2.23
CA ASP A 390 23.65 -15.96 -3.11
C ASP A 390 22.69 -17.09 -3.49
N LEU A 391 21.90 -17.58 -2.54
CA LEU A 391 21.18 -18.85 -2.68
C LEU A 391 19.70 -18.81 -2.23
N SER A 392 19.23 -17.76 -1.62
CA SER A 392 17.84 -17.63 -1.16
C SER A 392 17.08 -16.66 -2.04
N TRP A 393 15.87 -17.01 -2.46
CA TRP A 393 15.05 -16.19 -3.34
C TRP A 393 13.63 -16.10 -2.85
N GLY A 394 13.22 -14.94 -2.34
CA GLY A 394 11.92 -14.69 -1.74
C GLY A 394 11.36 -13.32 -2.09
N ARG A 395 10.05 -13.24 -2.25
CA ARG A 395 9.33 -11.96 -2.37
C ARG A 395 9.15 -11.28 -1.03
N ASP A 396 9.11 -12.07 0.03
CA ASP A 396 8.94 -11.60 1.40
C ASP A 396 10.17 -10.85 1.93
N GLU A 397 9.97 -10.02 2.95
CA GLU A 397 11.02 -9.22 3.61
C GLU A 397 11.65 -9.93 4.82
N GLY A 398 11.38 -11.23 4.99
CA GLY A 398 11.93 -12.04 6.09
C GLY A 398 11.14 -11.97 7.38
N THR A 399 10.34 -10.93 7.62
CA THR A 399 9.56 -10.75 8.84
C THR A 399 8.06 -10.89 8.54
N PRO A 400 7.35 -11.81 9.20
CA PRO A 400 5.92 -11.93 9.02
C PRO A 400 5.19 -10.75 9.65
N VAL A 401 4.24 -10.18 8.92
CA VAL A 401 3.31 -9.16 9.42
C VAL A 401 1.99 -9.79 9.83
N ASN A 402 1.67 -10.96 9.27
CA ASN A 402 0.43 -11.68 9.49
C ASN A 402 0.66 -13.19 9.48
N ALA A 403 -0.33 -13.95 9.95
CA ALA A 403 -0.42 -15.40 9.86
C ALA A 403 -1.62 -15.79 9.01
N ALA A 404 -1.42 -16.61 7.99
CA ALA A 404 -2.47 -17.04 7.09
C ALA A 404 -2.51 -18.57 6.92
N PRO A 405 -3.65 -19.12 6.54
CA PRO A 405 -4.97 -18.48 6.60
C PRO A 405 -5.41 -18.19 8.04
N ALA A 406 -6.40 -17.34 8.24
CA ALA A 406 -6.87 -16.95 9.59
C ALA A 406 -7.29 -18.17 10.44
N GLU A 407 -7.83 -19.20 9.80
CA GLU A 407 -8.09 -20.53 10.38
C GLU A 407 -7.36 -21.58 9.53
N GLY A 408 -6.21 -22.04 9.99
CA GLY A 408 -5.33 -22.98 9.28
C GLY A 408 -5.76 -24.45 9.39
N THR A 409 -7.05 -24.74 9.55
CA THR A 409 -7.57 -26.11 9.75
C THR A 409 -8.09 -26.76 8.47
N ASP A 410 -8.27 -25.98 7.41
CA ASP A 410 -8.66 -26.47 6.09
C ASP A 410 -7.43 -26.89 5.26
N ASP A 411 -7.66 -27.69 4.22
CA ASP A 411 -6.63 -27.95 3.21
C ASP A 411 -6.37 -26.66 2.43
N TYR A 412 -5.11 -26.32 2.20
CA TYR A 412 -4.78 -25.18 1.35
C TYR A 412 -3.39 -25.32 0.72
N ILE A 413 -3.15 -24.55 -0.36
CA ILE A 413 -1.83 -24.37 -0.97
C ILE A 413 -1.58 -22.87 -1.11
N ALA A 414 -0.49 -22.36 -0.54
CA ALA A 414 -0.06 -20.98 -0.73
C ALA A 414 1.13 -20.92 -1.67
N VAL A 415 1.14 -20.01 -2.63
CA VAL A 415 2.15 -19.95 -3.71
C VAL A 415 2.65 -18.53 -3.91
N SER A 416 3.96 -18.38 -4.00
CA SER A 416 4.64 -17.17 -4.51
C SER A 416 5.28 -17.45 -5.86
N LEU A 417 5.20 -16.48 -6.78
CA LEU A 417 5.70 -16.61 -8.15
C LEU A 417 7.06 -15.96 -8.35
N PHE A 418 7.82 -16.52 -9.28
CA PHE A 418 9.19 -16.10 -9.56
C PHE A 418 9.45 -16.04 -11.07
N ASP A 419 10.05 -14.95 -11.52
CA ASP A 419 10.56 -14.77 -12.87
C ASP A 419 11.99 -15.27 -12.97
N ILE A 420 12.25 -16.26 -13.79
CA ILE A 420 13.61 -16.79 -13.99
C ILE A 420 14.33 -15.93 -15.02
N VAL A 421 15.35 -15.20 -14.58
CA VAL A 421 16.13 -14.29 -15.42
C VAL A 421 17.25 -15.05 -16.15
N ASP A 422 17.99 -15.88 -15.45
CA ASP A 422 19.05 -16.73 -15.98
C ASP A 422 18.82 -18.20 -15.57
N ASP A 423 19.34 -19.15 -16.37
CA ASP A 423 19.26 -20.57 -16.05
C ASP A 423 19.77 -20.85 -14.64
N VAL A 424 18.96 -21.54 -13.83
CA VAL A 424 19.26 -21.78 -12.42
C VAL A 424 18.76 -23.14 -11.95
N VAL A 425 19.45 -23.73 -10.99
CA VAL A 425 19.06 -25.00 -10.37
C VAL A 425 18.41 -24.72 -9.02
N ILE A 426 17.18 -25.20 -8.84
CA ILE A 426 16.41 -25.10 -7.61
C ILE A 426 16.51 -26.43 -6.88
N TYR A 427 16.95 -26.40 -5.61
CA TYR A 427 17.23 -27.59 -4.80
C TYR A 427 16.17 -27.85 -3.75
N ALA A 428 15.54 -26.79 -3.24
CA ALA A 428 14.59 -26.88 -2.14
C ALA A 428 13.60 -25.70 -2.17
N ILE A 429 12.58 -25.78 -1.33
CA ILE A 429 11.70 -24.66 -0.99
C ILE A 429 11.79 -24.42 0.51
N ASP A 430 11.94 -23.15 0.89
CA ASP A 430 11.87 -22.68 2.26
C ASP A 430 10.47 -22.11 2.55
N VAL A 431 9.88 -22.45 3.68
CA VAL A 431 8.58 -21.93 4.11
C VAL A 431 8.60 -21.49 5.56
N ALA A 432 8.05 -20.32 5.86
CA ALA A 432 7.90 -19.82 7.22
C ALA A 432 6.58 -20.33 7.82
N VAL A 433 6.67 -21.24 8.78
CA VAL A 433 5.52 -21.77 9.54
C VAL A 433 5.38 -20.98 10.84
N MET A 434 4.18 -20.42 11.05
CA MET A 434 3.91 -19.53 12.16
C MET A 434 3.85 -20.26 13.50
N ALA A 435 4.28 -19.53 14.52
CA ALA A 435 4.15 -19.97 15.91
C ALA A 435 2.67 -20.22 16.26
N GLY A 436 2.38 -21.41 16.75
CA GLY A 436 0.99 -21.82 17.03
C GLY A 436 0.46 -22.87 16.08
N SER A 437 1.18 -23.16 14.99
CA SER A 437 0.87 -24.33 14.15
C SER A 437 1.07 -25.63 14.93
N GLU A 438 0.19 -26.60 14.68
CA GLU A 438 0.20 -27.87 15.40
C GLU A 438 1.37 -28.76 14.98
N THR A 439 2.10 -29.26 15.98
CA THR A 439 3.23 -30.18 15.76
C THR A 439 2.77 -31.59 15.41
N GLY A 440 3.53 -32.28 14.58
CA GLY A 440 3.19 -33.63 14.08
C GLY A 440 2.22 -33.60 12.92
N THR A 441 1.92 -32.42 12.37
CA THR A 441 1.17 -32.25 11.13
C THR A 441 2.16 -32.24 9.97
N SER A 442 1.83 -33.00 8.92
CA SER A 442 2.68 -33.05 7.73
C SER A 442 2.42 -31.86 6.83
N ILE A 443 3.48 -31.33 6.26
CA ILE A 443 3.51 -30.31 5.20
C ILE A 443 4.28 -30.83 4.00
N ILE A 444 3.99 -30.28 2.83
CA ILE A 444 4.70 -30.60 1.57
C ILE A 444 4.92 -29.31 0.79
N THR A 445 5.96 -29.25 -0.01
CA THR A 445 6.17 -28.13 -0.92
C THR A 445 6.19 -28.57 -2.37
N HIS A 446 5.75 -27.68 -3.25
CA HIS A 446 5.64 -27.91 -4.68
C HIS A 446 6.30 -26.81 -5.48
N LEU A 447 6.94 -27.17 -6.55
CA LEU A 447 7.35 -26.26 -7.61
C LEU A 447 6.32 -26.37 -8.74
N PHE A 448 5.69 -25.26 -9.07
CA PHE A 448 4.70 -25.17 -10.13
C PHE A 448 5.30 -24.56 -11.38
N ASP A 449 4.86 -25.05 -12.54
CA ASP A 449 4.99 -24.33 -13.81
C ASP A 449 4.06 -23.12 -13.74
N GLY A 450 4.60 -21.92 -13.69
CA GLY A 450 3.84 -20.72 -13.47
C GLY A 450 2.81 -20.52 -14.58
N PHE A 451 1.62 -20.16 -14.23
CA PHE A 451 0.56 -19.60 -15.06
C PHE A 451 0.32 -20.20 -16.44
N ASP A 452 0.28 -21.51 -16.53
CA ASP A 452 -0.49 -22.09 -17.62
C ASP A 452 -1.97 -22.21 -17.20
N ASP A 453 -2.86 -22.46 -18.18
CA ASP A 453 -4.28 -22.67 -17.92
C ASP A 453 -4.53 -23.88 -16.96
N ASN A 454 -3.53 -24.75 -16.75
CA ASN A 454 -3.61 -25.92 -15.87
C ASN A 454 -3.39 -25.53 -14.40
N PHE A 455 -2.53 -24.55 -14.10
CA PHE A 455 -2.27 -24.09 -12.74
C PHE A 455 -3.57 -23.57 -12.08
N LEU A 456 -4.38 -22.81 -12.82
CA LEU A 456 -5.62 -22.24 -12.31
C LEU A 456 -6.83 -23.17 -12.50
N ALA A 457 -6.76 -24.19 -13.36
CA ALA A 457 -7.86 -25.08 -13.65
C ALA A 457 -7.98 -26.25 -12.66
N GLU A 458 -6.88 -26.66 -12.04
CA GLU A 458 -6.82 -27.83 -11.17
C GLU A 458 -5.92 -27.55 -9.95
N GLN A 459 -6.30 -28.08 -8.78
CA GLN A 459 -5.54 -27.92 -7.52
C GLN A 459 -4.04 -28.22 -7.67
N TYR A 460 -3.70 -29.26 -8.43
CA TYR A 460 -2.33 -29.70 -8.64
C TYR A 460 -1.89 -29.55 -10.11
N GLY A 461 -2.58 -28.71 -10.87
CA GLY A 461 -2.19 -28.42 -12.25
C GLY A 461 -0.82 -27.77 -12.30
N GLY A 462 0.04 -28.22 -13.23
CA GLY A 462 1.35 -27.63 -13.44
C GLY A 462 2.43 -27.94 -12.39
N ILE A 463 2.25 -28.93 -11.50
CA ILE A 463 3.33 -29.35 -10.59
C ILE A 463 4.48 -29.95 -11.38
N LEU A 464 5.67 -29.35 -11.22
CA LEU A 464 6.92 -29.80 -11.80
C LEU A 464 7.72 -30.70 -10.86
N GLN A 465 7.73 -30.37 -9.57
CA GLN A 465 8.41 -31.11 -8.49
C GLN A 465 7.59 -31.03 -7.20
N SER A 466 7.75 -32.03 -6.36
CA SER A 466 7.24 -32.04 -4.98
C SER A 466 8.31 -32.60 -4.06
N THR A 467 8.31 -32.14 -2.83
CA THR A 467 9.13 -32.73 -1.77
C THR A 467 8.42 -33.94 -1.15
N ASP A 468 9.15 -34.75 -0.39
CA ASP A 468 8.51 -35.65 0.57
C ASP A 468 7.74 -34.87 1.64
N GLU A 469 6.73 -35.49 2.24
CA GLU A 469 6.04 -34.97 3.41
C GLU A 469 7.02 -34.77 4.58
N PHE A 470 6.88 -33.65 5.26
CA PHE A 470 7.70 -33.30 6.41
C PHE A 470 6.82 -32.93 7.59
N ASP A 471 7.02 -33.61 8.73
CA ASP A 471 6.26 -33.32 9.95
C ASP A 471 6.77 -32.04 10.63
N ILE A 472 5.85 -31.13 10.95
CA ILE A 472 6.13 -29.96 11.79
C ILE A 472 6.56 -30.46 13.16
N ILE A 473 7.83 -30.25 13.52
CA ILE A 473 8.35 -30.54 14.84
C ILE A 473 8.21 -29.31 15.73
N ALA A 474 8.15 -29.55 17.04
CA ALA A 474 7.81 -28.53 18.05
C ALA A 474 8.41 -27.17 17.75
N GLY A 475 7.55 -26.17 17.61
CA GLY A 475 7.94 -24.79 17.46
C GLY A 475 8.83 -24.39 18.66
N ASN A 476 9.95 -23.74 18.36
CA ASN A 476 10.78 -23.17 19.40
C ASN A 476 10.05 -22.00 20.04
N THR A 477 10.26 -21.83 21.31
CA THR A 477 9.93 -20.59 22.02
C THR A 477 11.25 -19.86 22.27
N ASN A 478 11.24 -18.54 22.15
CA ASN A 478 12.40 -17.74 22.54
C ASN A 478 12.70 -17.92 24.07
N GLU A 479 13.79 -17.35 24.53
CA GLU A 479 14.22 -17.44 25.95
C GLU A 479 13.16 -16.98 26.97
N VAL A 480 12.15 -16.20 26.50
CA VAL A 480 11.04 -15.68 27.32
C VAL A 480 9.78 -16.55 27.17
N GLY A 481 9.81 -17.60 26.34
CA GLY A 481 8.68 -18.50 26.12
C GLY A 481 7.66 -17.99 25.08
N VAL A 482 8.01 -16.99 24.27
CA VAL A 482 7.17 -16.50 23.18
C VAL A 482 7.38 -17.41 21.97
N PRO A 483 6.31 -17.91 21.34
CA PRO A 483 6.41 -18.67 20.11
C PRO A 483 7.10 -17.88 19.00
N VAL A 484 7.98 -18.51 18.24
CA VAL A 484 8.70 -17.92 17.12
C VAL A 484 8.33 -18.62 15.82
N THR A 485 8.35 -17.87 14.74
CA THR A 485 8.19 -18.41 13.39
C THR A 485 9.40 -19.27 13.05
N ASN A 486 9.17 -20.44 12.46
CA ASN A 486 10.23 -21.33 12.02
C ASN A 486 10.27 -21.42 10.51
N TRP A 487 11.45 -21.27 9.94
CA TRP A 487 11.70 -21.61 8.55
C TRP A 487 12.00 -23.09 8.40
N TYR A 488 11.24 -23.75 7.54
CA TYR A 488 11.43 -25.15 7.15
C TYR A 488 12.02 -25.19 5.74
N THR A 489 13.15 -25.83 5.59
CA THR A 489 13.74 -26.15 4.28
C THR A 489 13.34 -27.56 3.89
N LEU A 490 12.61 -27.72 2.79
CA LEU A 490 12.20 -29.01 2.24
C LEU A 490 12.90 -29.21 0.90
N VAL A 491 13.69 -30.30 0.79
CA VAL A 491 14.59 -30.58 -0.34
C VAL A 491 13.90 -31.49 -1.35
N PHE A 492 14.04 -31.19 -2.63
CA PHE A 492 13.60 -32.06 -3.70
C PHE A 492 14.51 -33.29 -3.83
N ASP A 493 13.96 -34.48 -4.12
CA ASP A 493 14.74 -35.67 -4.40
C ASP A 493 15.66 -35.49 -5.60
N GLU A 494 15.19 -34.82 -6.64
CA GLU A 494 15.95 -34.42 -7.82
C GLU A 494 15.83 -32.90 -8.00
N PRO A 495 16.96 -32.19 -8.07
CA PRO A 495 16.94 -30.74 -8.30
C PRO A 495 16.28 -30.39 -9.63
N TYR A 496 15.61 -29.23 -9.68
CA TYR A 496 14.96 -28.74 -10.89
C TYR A 496 15.82 -27.71 -11.60
N LEU A 497 16.08 -27.91 -12.89
CA LEU A 497 16.75 -26.93 -13.76
C LEU A 497 15.70 -26.02 -14.39
N ALA A 498 15.62 -24.78 -13.93
CA ALA A 498 14.81 -23.74 -14.52
C ALA A 498 15.56 -23.00 -15.62
N SER A 499 14.88 -22.63 -16.69
CA SER A 499 15.43 -21.90 -17.82
C SER A 499 15.07 -20.41 -17.76
N ALA A 500 15.95 -19.57 -18.27
CA ALA A 500 15.69 -18.15 -18.42
C ALA A 500 14.38 -17.89 -19.19
N GLY A 501 13.50 -17.12 -18.61
CA GLY A 501 12.18 -16.81 -19.13
C GLY A 501 11.06 -17.71 -18.62
N ASP A 502 11.36 -18.72 -17.80
CA ASP A 502 10.34 -19.48 -17.09
C ASP A 502 9.69 -18.62 -16.01
N TRP A 503 8.42 -18.89 -15.76
CA TRP A 503 7.69 -18.43 -14.58
C TRP A 503 7.43 -19.63 -13.69
N LEU A 504 7.83 -19.56 -12.44
CA LEU A 504 7.70 -20.68 -11.52
C LEU A 504 6.97 -20.25 -10.25
N GLY A 505 6.14 -21.15 -9.70
CA GLY A 505 5.52 -20.99 -8.39
C GLY A 505 6.22 -21.81 -7.33
N ALA A 506 6.64 -21.21 -6.22
CA ALA A 506 7.02 -21.95 -5.02
C ALA A 506 5.78 -22.09 -4.13
N GLY A 507 5.33 -23.31 -3.91
CA GLY A 507 4.10 -23.62 -3.18
C GLY A 507 4.35 -24.36 -1.88
N PHE A 508 3.50 -24.09 -0.90
CA PHE A 508 3.44 -24.76 0.39
C PHE A 508 2.02 -25.32 0.57
N GLU A 509 1.90 -26.61 0.83
CA GLU A 509 0.62 -27.31 1.01
C GLU A 509 0.49 -27.83 2.44
N HIS A 510 -0.71 -27.68 2.98
CA HIS A 510 -1.21 -28.29 4.20
C HIS A 510 -2.49 -29.08 3.90
N TYR A 511 -2.58 -30.31 4.44
CA TYR A 511 -3.73 -31.23 4.20
C TYR A 511 -4.92 -31.04 5.14
N GLY A 512 -4.93 -30.02 5.96
CA GLY A 512 -6.04 -29.75 6.87
C GLY A 512 -6.16 -30.68 8.08
N GLY A 513 -7.23 -30.47 8.86
CA GLY A 513 -7.55 -31.24 10.05
C GLY A 513 -6.80 -30.83 11.31
N SER A 514 -5.69 -30.14 11.20
CA SER A 514 -4.91 -29.52 12.27
C SER A 514 -4.63 -28.07 11.92
N ASN A 515 -4.40 -27.20 12.90
CA ASN A 515 -4.12 -25.81 12.63
C ASN A 515 -2.67 -25.63 12.16
N VAL A 516 -2.47 -25.25 10.90
CA VAL A 516 -1.18 -24.85 10.34
C VAL A 516 -1.33 -23.51 9.65
N GLN A 517 -0.48 -22.56 9.97
CA GLN A 517 -0.46 -21.23 9.40
C GLN A 517 0.94 -20.90 8.89
N TYR A 518 1.01 -20.29 7.70
CA TYR A 518 2.24 -19.74 7.16
C TYR A 518 2.35 -18.24 7.48
N GLY A 519 3.54 -17.70 7.40
CA GLY A 519 3.77 -16.26 7.52
C GLY A 519 3.41 -15.53 6.24
N GLU A 520 2.75 -14.40 6.38
CA GLU A 520 2.60 -13.39 5.31
C GLU A 520 3.47 -12.18 5.64
N SER A 521 4.12 -11.65 4.63
CA SER A 521 4.96 -10.48 4.71
C SER A 521 4.20 -9.25 4.20
N LYS A 522 4.90 -8.30 3.60
CA LYS A 522 4.35 -7.08 3.02
C LYS A 522 3.25 -7.34 1.96
N TYR A 523 2.53 -6.29 1.60
CA TYR A 523 1.69 -6.32 0.42
C TYR A 523 2.52 -6.62 -0.84
N THR A 524 1.95 -7.43 -1.70
CA THR A 524 2.56 -7.82 -2.96
C THR A 524 1.90 -7.12 -4.13
N GLN A 525 2.60 -7.10 -5.23
CA GLN A 525 2.06 -6.73 -6.52
C GLN A 525 1.06 -7.79 -6.97
N ASP A 526 -0.01 -7.35 -7.63
CA ASP A 526 -1.06 -8.22 -8.14
C ASP A 526 -0.52 -9.41 -8.92
N ASN A 527 -1.20 -10.54 -8.77
CA ASN A 527 -0.92 -11.75 -9.52
C ASN A 527 0.47 -12.37 -9.29
N THR A 528 1.10 -12.12 -8.15
CA THR A 528 2.37 -12.75 -7.78
C THR A 528 2.27 -13.69 -6.58
N ALA A 529 1.12 -13.69 -5.89
CA ALA A 529 0.85 -14.53 -4.74
C ALA A 529 -0.57 -15.11 -4.79
N PHE A 530 -0.69 -16.39 -4.46
CA PHE A 530 -1.96 -17.12 -4.56
C PHE A 530 -2.17 -18.06 -3.39
N ILE A 531 -3.43 -18.34 -3.12
CA ILE A 531 -3.85 -19.40 -2.21
C ILE A 531 -4.95 -20.24 -2.86
N TYR A 532 -4.83 -21.56 -2.77
CA TYR A 532 -5.90 -22.50 -3.11
C TYR A 532 -6.56 -22.99 -1.83
N GLY A 533 -7.89 -22.96 -1.77
CA GLY A 533 -8.62 -23.42 -0.61
C GLY A 533 -10.09 -22.96 -0.60
N PRO A 534 -10.83 -23.20 0.48
CA PRO A 534 -12.25 -22.88 0.57
C PRO A 534 -12.53 -21.45 1.05
N PHE A 535 -11.82 -20.44 0.51
CA PHE A 535 -11.82 -19.05 1.00
C PHE A 535 -12.91 -18.18 0.37
N GLY A 536 -13.63 -18.66 -0.64
CA GLY A 536 -14.71 -17.94 -1.30
C GLY A 536 -16.09 -18.14 -0.68
N SER A 537 -17.07 -17.36 -1.13
CA SER A 537 -18.44 -17.51 -0.73
C SER A 537 -18.98 -18.91 -1.09
N GLY A 538 -19.33 -19.71 -0.08
CA GLY A 538 -19.89 -21.06 -0.27
C GLY A 538 -18.89 -22.20 -0.06
N SER A 539 -17.70 -21.94 0.46
CA SER A 539 -16.68 -22.93 0.80
C SER A 539 -16.29 -23.85 -0.37
N ALA A 540 -16.31 -23.34 -1.59
CA ALA A 540 -15.78 -24.05 -2.75
C ALA A 540 -14.26 -23.88 -2.78
N TYR A 541 -13.55 -25.00 -3.06
CA TYR A 541 -12.10 -24.93 -3.28
C TYR A 541 -11.83 -24.34 -4.64
N ASP A 542 -11.03 -23.27 -4.65
CA ASP A 542 -10.59 -22.58 -5.86
C ASP A 542 -9.27 -21.82 -5.59
N TRP A 543 -8.65 -21.27 -6.64
CA TRP A 543 -7.51 -20.39 -6.53
C TRP A 543 -7.96 -18.94 -6.32
N TYR A 544 -7.35 -18.31 -5.34
CA TYR A 544 -7.52 -16.89 -5.03
C TYR A 544 -6.15 -16.21 -5.03
N TYR A 545 -6.06 -14.98 -5.51
CA TYR A 545 -4.86 -14.18 -5.28
C TYR A 545 -4.88 -13.63 -3.85
N THR A 546 -3.71 -13.40 -3.29
CA THR A 546 -3.54 -12.77 -1.98
C THR A 546 -2.91 -11.39 -2.16
N ASN A 547 -3.27 -10.45 -1.30
CA ASN A 547 -2.68 -9.11 -1.30
C ASN A 547 -1.34 -9.08 -0.55
N GLU A 548 -1.10 -10.05 0.34
CA GLU A 548 0.14 -10.22 1.08
C GLU A 548 0.97 -11.37 0.48
N VAL A 549 2.29 -11.23 0.63
CA VAL A 549 3.25 -12.23 0.15
C VAL A 549 3.30 -13.42 1.09
N PRO A 550 2.96 -14.64 0.65
CA PRO A 550 3.30 -15.85 1.38
C PRO A 550 4.81 -15.98 1.55
N MET A 551 5.26 -16.22 2.76
CA MET A 551 6.68 -16.41 3.06
C MET A 551 7.13 -17.81 2.63
N VAL A 552 7.21 -17.98 1.31
CA VAL A 552 7.66 -19.19 0.63
C VAL A 552 8.75 -18.80 -0.37
N ARG A 553 9.92 -19.42 -0.28
CA ARG A 553 11.13 -19.06 -1.02
C ARG A 553 11.67 -20.20 -1.86
N LEU A 554 12.24 -19.89 -2.99
CA LEU A 554 13.11 -20.81 -3.73
C LEU A 554 14.50 -20.87 -3.07
N ASN A 555 15.01 -22.07 -2.88
CA ASN A 555 16.33 -22.31 -2.30
C ASN A 555 17.26 -22.90 -3.36
N LEU A 556 18.32 -22.16 -3.68
CA LEU A 556 19.31 -22.48 -4.71
C LEU A 556 20.55 -23.19 -4.14
N ASN A 557 20.52 -23.58 -2.87
CA ASN A 557 21.67 -24.19 -2.19
C ASN A 557 21.85 -25.66 -2.57
N PRO A 558 22.93 -26.05 -3.28
CA PRO A 558 23.18 -27.44 -3.65
C PRO A 558 23.46 -28.35 -2.45
N ASN A 559 23.69 -27.79 -1.27
CA ASN A 559 23.90 -28.52 -0.03
C ASN A 559 22.69 -28.38 0.93
N ALA A 560 21.53 -27.96 0.44
CA ALA A 560 20.31 -27.90 1.23
C ALA A 560 19.99 -29.30 1.79
N VAL A 561 19.54 -29.33 3.03
CA VAL A 561 19.04 -30.53 3.71
C VAL A 561 17.73 -30.17 4.41
N ASN A 562 16.85 -31.13 4.58
CA ASN A 562 15.64 -30.89 5.36
C ASN A 562 16.02 -30.37 6.75
N THR A 563 15.72 -29.13 7.05
CA THR A 563 16.10 -28.46 8.30
C THR A 563 14.98 -27.56 8.80
N ILE A 564 15.13 -27.17 10.06
CA ILE A 564 14.36 -26.09 10.67
C ILE A 564 15.38 -25.05 11.15
N SER A 565 15.19 -23.81 10.76
CA SER A 565 15.92 -22.67 11.28
C SER A 565 14.97 -21.73 12.01
N GLU A 566 15.38 -21.25 13.17
CA GLU A 566 14.69 -20.17 13.86
C GLU A 566 14.99 -18.86 13.13
N GLU A 567 13.95 -18.09 12.85
CA GLU A 567 14.15 -16.68 12.59
C GLU A 567 14.52 -16.01 13.91
N THR A 568 15.66 -15.34 13.96
CA THR A 568 15.96 -14.40 15.04
C THR A 568 15.08 -13.17 14.80
N VAL A 569 13.84 -13.23 15.31
CA VAL A 569 13.03 -12.02 15.43
C VAL A 569 13.86 -11.00 16.18
N ASN A 570 14.00 -9.83 15.61
CA ASN A 570 14.68 -8.72 16.25
C ASN A 570 13.95 -8.44 17.57
N THR A 571 14.49 -8.92 18.69
CA THR A 571 13.82 -8.95 20.01
C THR A 571 13.62 -7.56 20.60
N THR A 572 14.05 -6.52 19.90
CA THR A 572 13.92 -5.13 20.34
C THR A 572 12.52 -4.57 20.17
N GLY A 573 11.65 -5.21 19.37
CA GLY A 573 10.29 -4.73 19.11
C GLY A 573 10.24 -3.46 18.27
N PHE A 574 11.36 -3.09 17.65
CA PHE A 574 11.46 -1.99 16.69
C PHE A 574 12.66 -2.17 15.77
N GLU A 575 12.61 -1.55 14.60
CA GLU A 575 13.67 -1.48 13.61
C GLU A 575 13.98 -0.02 13.31
N MET A 576 15.25 0.38 13.25
CA MET A 576 15.68 1.72 12.88
C MET A 576 16.44 1.67 11.57
N PHE A 577 16.03 2.51 10.62
CA PHE A 577 16.66 2.62 9.30
C PHE A 577 17.73 3.71 9.28
N PRO A 578 18.71 3.63 8.34
CA PRO A 578 19.73 4.66 8.20
C PRO A 578 19.14 6.04 7.92
N SER A 579 19.83 7.07 8.44
CA SER A 579 19.45 8.47 8.18
C SER A 579 19.69 8.85 6.72
N PHE A 580 18.73 9.56 6.11
CA PHE A 580 18.85 10.07 4.73
C PHE A 580 18.34 11.51 4.61
N PRO A 581 19.06 12.38 3.84
CA PRO A 581 20.39 12.14 3.27
C PRO A 581 21.50 12.02 4.33
N ASN A 582 22.46 11.14 4.09
CA ASN A 582 23.64 10.98 4.92
C ASN A 582 24.88 10.69 4.01
N PRO A 583 25.82 11.63 3.82
CA PRO A 583 26.03 12.88 4.56
C PRO A 583 25.01 13.99 4.26
N THR A 584 24.67 14.80 5.28
CA THR A 584 23.77 15.95 5.16
C THR A 584 24.48 17.28 5.38
N ASN A 585 23.88 18.37 4.88
CA ASN A 585 24.23 19.76 5.22
C ASN A 585 23.00 20.56 5.69
N GLY A 586 21.87 19.89 5.93
CA GLY A 586 20.60 20.47 6.35
C GLY A 586 19.75 19.43 7.06
N VAL A 587 18.50 19.28 6.64
CA VAL A 587 17.60 18.30 7.22
C VAL A 587 17.97 16.89 6.77
N THR A 588 17.98 15.95 7.70
CA THR A 588 18.06 14.50 7.46
C THR A 588 16.94 13.79 8.19
N ARG A 589 16.46 12.70 7.63
CA ARG A 589 15.34 11.91 8.16
C ARG A 589 15.84 10.54 8.60
N ILE A 590 15.34 10.07 9.73
CA ILE A 590 15.56 8.74 10.26
C ILE A 590 14.19 8.07 10.35
N GLN A 591 13.98 7.00 9.61
CA GLN A 591 12.78 6.17 9.71
C GLN A 591 13.00 5.06 10.74
N PHE A 592 11.91 4.61 11.35
CA PHE A 592 11.91 3.43 12.21
C PHE A 592 10.52 2.78 12.21
N ARG A 593 10.48 1.48 12.43
CA ARG A 593 9.23 0.71 12.54
C ARG A 593 9.07 0.21 13.97
N LEU A 594 7.85 0.31 14.48
CA LEU A 594 7.45 -0.23 15.77
C LEU A 594 6.52 -1.43 15.55
N ASP A 595 6.76 -2.52 16.27
CA ASP A 595 5.88 -3.70 16.23
C ASP A 595 4.66 -3.55 17.17
N ARG A 596 4.69 -2.58 18.08
CA ARG A 596 3.64 -2.22 19.02
C ARG A 596 3.77 -0.76 19.44
N ALA A 597 2.71 -0.19 20.01
CA ALA A 597 2.80 1.14 20.60
C ALA A 597 3.85 1.18 21.71
N ALA A 598 4.76 2.16 21.65
CA ALA A 598 5.93 2.23 22.53
C ALA A 598 6.39 3.67 22.76
N ASP A 599 7.05 3.93 23.92
CA ASP A 599 7.63 5.24 24.20
C ASP A 599 8.96 5.41 23.47
N VAL A 600 9.05 6.45 22.64
CA VAL A 600 10.19 6.70 21.76
C VAL A 600 10.96 7.95 22.18
N ASN A 601 12.27 7.81 22.32
CA ASN A 601 13.20 8.88 22.57
C ASN A 601 14.36 8.83 21.56
N PHE A 602 14.80 9.99 21.10
CA PHE A 602 15.88 10.10 20.14
C PHE A 602 16.94 11.10 20.61
N GLU A 603 18.22 10.77 20.40
CA GLU A 603 19.34 11.64 20.72
C GLU A 603 20.45 11.59 19.67
N VAL A 604 21.09 12.73 19.42
CA VAL A 604 22.30 12.82 18.60
C VAL A 604 23.46 13.30 19.47
N ILE A 605 24.59 12.62 19.38
CA ILE A 605 25.82 12.93 20.12
C ILE A 605 26.98 13.19 19.17
N ASP A 606 27.88 14.10 19.57
CA ASP A 606 29.13 14.34 18.85
C ASP A 606 30.21 13.29 19.20
N ILE A 607 31.34 13.33 18.52
CA ILE A 607 32.46 12.41 18.72
C ILE A 607 33.07 12.47 20.13
N THR A 608 32.74 13.50 20.92
CA THR A 608 33.20 13.64 22.32
C THR A 608 32.21 13.05 23.32
N GLY A 609 31.06 12.58 22.86
CA GLY A 609 29.96 12.05 23.68
C GLY A 609 29.02 13.14 24.21
N LYS A 610 29.12 14.38 23.70
CA LYS A 610 28.22 15.47 24.07
C LYS A 610 26.93 15.34 23.27
N VAL A 611 25.78 15.34 23.94
CA VAL A 611 24.47 15.40 23.30
C VAL A 611 24.29 16.77 22.64
N VAL A 612 24.00 16.77 21.34
CA VAL A 612 23.78 17.98 20.51
C VAL A 612 22.31 18.16 20.14
N TYR A 613 21.54 17.06 20.15
CA TYR A 613 20.11 17.08 19.86
C TYR A 613 19.39 16.00 20.67
N THR A 614 18.17 16.27 21.12
CA THR A 614 17.28 15.30 21.77
C THR A 614 15.85 15.58 21.37
N LEU A 615 15.09 14.51 21.15
CA LEU A 615 13.65 14.56 20.88
C LEU A 615 12.96 13.47 21.70
N ASP A 616 11.97 13.86 22.50
CA ASP A 616 11.06 12.95 23.17
C ASP A 616 9.75 12.95 22.37
N MET A 617 9.44 11.82 21.73
CA MET A 617 8.25 11.67 20.90
C MET A 617 7.06 11.14 21.71
N GLY A 618 7.26 10.76 22.98
CA GLY A 618 6.24 10.08 23.75
C GLY A 618 5.87 8.71 23.19
N THR A 619 4.63 8.28 23.42
CA THR A 619 4.13 6.99 22.94
C THR A 619 3.76 7.13 21.45
N GLN A 620 4.39 6.34 20.60
CA GLN A 620 4.14 6.26 19.15
C GLN A 620 3.34 5.00 18.83
N ALA A 621 2.54 5.06 17.76
CA ALA A 621 1.75 3.94 17.26
C ALA A 621 2.64 2.85 16.62
N PRO A 622 2.17 1.58 16.54
CA PRO A 622 2.83 0.57 15.74
C PRO A 622 2.87 0.95 14.26
N GLY A 623 3.85 0.43 13.54
CA GLY A 623 4.07 0.74 12.12
C GLY A 623 5.28 1.67 11.91
N TYR A 624 5.38 2.23 10.72
CA TYR A 624 6.49 3.11 10.35
C TYR A 624 6.31 4.51 10.95
N ASN A 625 7.37 5.00 11.54
CA ASN A 625 7.47 6.34 12.12
C ASN A 625 8.75 7.00 11.63
N SER A 626 8.87 8.32 11.73
CA SER A 626 10.10 8.99 11.34
C SER A 626 10.46 10.20 12.19
N ILE A 627 11.72 10.58 12.13
CA ILE A 627 12.32 11.72 12.83
C ILE A 627 13.05 12.58 11.83
N SER A 628 12.75 13.88 11.79
CA SER A 628 13.49 14.85 11.00
C SER A 628 14.45 15.63 11.89
N VAL A 629 15.72 15.62 11.54
CA VAL A 629 16.78 16.34 12.26
C VAL A 629 17.36 17.43 11.38
N ASP A 630 17.21 18.69 11.78
CA ASP A 630 17.91 19.80 11.13
C ASP A 630 19.36 19.86 11.64
N ALA A 631 20.28 19.38 10.83
CA ALA A 631 21.71 19.38 11.10
C ALA A 631 22.44 20.63 10.57
N SER A 632 21.73 21.66 10.09
CA SER A 632 22.34 22.89 9.55
C SER A 632 23.16 23.68 10.58
N GLU A 633 22.82 23.51 11.86
CA GLU A 633 23.53 24.14 12.99
C GLU A 633 24.66 23.25 13.55
N PHE A 634 24.81 22.01 13.05
CA PHE A 634 25.85 21.10 13.51
C PHE A 634 27.17 21.43 12.80
N ALA A 635 28.27 21.33 13.51
CA ALA A 635 29.59 21.48 12.88
C ALA A 635 29.85 20.30 11.94
N ALA A 636 30.52 20.54 10.80
CA ALA A 636 30.90 19.45 9.91
C ALA A 636 31.68 18.36 10.68
N GLY A 637 31.25 17.11 10.56
CA GLY A 637 31.84 16.01 11.30
C GLY A 637 30.95 14.75 11.34
N VAL A 638 31.37 13.77 12.13
CA VAL A 638 30.63 12.52 12.36
C VAL A 638 29.94 12.60 13.72
N TYR A 639 28.67 12.28 13.71
CA TYR A 639 27.80 12.19 14.87
C TYR A 639 27.28 10.75 15.01
N THR A 640 26.80 10.41 16.18
CA THR A 640 26.10 9.16 16.46
C THR A 640 24.68 9.53 16.89
N TYR A 641 23.69 8.94 16.28
CA TYR A 641 22.30 9.07 16.73
C TYR A 641 21.79 7.75 17.31
N THR A 642 20.93 7.85 18.28
CA THR A 642 20.36 6.70 19.01
C THR A 642 18.87 6.87 19.15
N LEU A 643 18.14 5.87 18.69
CA LEU A 643 16.71 5.70 18.95
C LEU A 643 16.56 4.78 20.17
N SER A 644 15.75 5.19 21.12
CA SER A 644 15.42 4.40 22.33
C SER A 644 13.92 4.15 22.35
N VAL A 645 13.51 2.90 22.35
CA VAL A 645 12.11 2.46 22.35
C VAL A 645 11.89 1.60 23.60
N ASP A 646 11.03 2.05 24.52
CA ASP A 646 10.79 1.40 25.83
C ASP A 646 12.08 1.07 26.61
N GLY A 647 13.17 1.81 26.34
CA GLY A 647 14.48 1.61 26.97
C GLY A 647 15.47 0.75 26.19
N GLU A 648 15.03 0.01 25.18
CA GLU A 648 15.90 -0.66 24.21
C GLU A 648 16.48 0.39 23.24
N ARG A 649 17.66 0.13 22.67
CA ARG A 649 18.38 1.14 21.89
C ARG A 649 18.92 0.60 20.59
N SER A 650 18.72 1.36 19.50
CA SER A 650 19.43 1.21 18.22
C SER A 650 20.24 2.46 17.92
N THR A 651 21.41 2.30 17.32
CA THR A 651 22.38 3.40 17.15
C THR A 651 23.04 3.32 15.78
N ASP A 652 23.12 4.48 15.08
CA ASP A 652 23.80 4.58 13.79
C ASP A 652 24.54 5.93 13.66
N ARG A 653 25.19 6.18 12.52
CA ARG A 653 26.08 7.33 12.28
C ARG A 653 25.46 8.34 11.32
N LEU A 654 25.58 9.62 11.67
CA LEU A 654 25.23 10.75 10.83
C LEU A 654 26.52 11.52 10.45
N MET A 655 26.72 11.75 9.16
CA MET A 655 27.79 12.62 8.66
C MET A 655 27.22 13.97 8.26
N VAL A 656 27.78 15.06 8.81
CA VAL A 656 27.42 16.45 8.49
C VAL A 656 28.57 17.07 7.68
N LYS A 657 28.23 17.69 6.51
CA LYS A 657 29.18 18.35 5.59
C LYS A 657 29.45 19.79 5.97
#